data_41778ad2ae41c9779cd9af2ed48da187
#
_entry.id   41778ad2ae41c9779cd9af2ed48da187
#
_cell.length_a   1.000
_cell.length_b   1.000
_cell.length_c   1.000
_cell.angle_alpha   90.00
_cell.angle_beta   90.00
_cell.angle_gamma   90.00
#
_symmetry.space_group_name_H-M   'P 1'
#
loop_
_entity.id
_entity.type
_entity.pdbx_description
1 polymer ?
#
loop_
_entity_poly.entity_id
_entity_poly.type
_entity_poly.pdbx_seq_one_letter_code
_entity_poly.pdbx_strand_id
1 'polypeptide(L)'
;LTWSDLVALSREPDSAEDAATVLDFARANEPVNLITRSLAGRTSLQDGWTTLGAGTRMGWYGQGVEQRLAPAGSTAPGALARALEAQGLSASAVRQKAYLALESHPEQNQRSTLTPDAGPSAQEAVLAADSDLTLIDTTLQEGRIGDAGQLASLAQALRAALARADSRILLVSVADDEDPGPQIGVLPAGTAGARGSQGGLLVGGSTHRPGLVQLTDLAPTLVESLTGRAASGFEGHALSLPPEPTTLPAASGPGGAPDGAGVDPMADPRLGRLLDDAMHARASHTTVVPSSALLVTAALALLGGAALALGGAGETSRHRALVWVRAGTLVSAALPVGALLSNLLPWWRAGSRDGDASALTLLSSIGAILVMGMGVLGLLAVGLLGLRSLLRRRGLRSGAAASAARGISRPLGLALAAVTCLGWLVDGATGAHLSFNGVVGMNAVVAGRFYGISNTAFALAGGALMVIIAVVADEAGRRRRILAPVVVAVLGGVALVLDGAPQLGADVGGALTLVPALVALTAVLMGWRLDWRRWLVVGGVTCGAVAGFAALDLARPDGQRTHLGRFAQQVLDGSAMATLLRKARALVGPFLTYPPALLVLLIALAALAAVALWIGMQRRQWRAGTSRYGWLVRHVELPPPWWPAARRALVVLTAVAVLVNDSGVIMAGFILAAAAPAALAIALAPRRSTSSAGPNAPDPHD
;
A
#
# COMPACT_ATOMS: atom_id res chain seq x y z
N LEU A 1 -5.29 22.30 7.56
CA LEU A 1 -4.00 22.98 7.55
C LEU A 1 -2.87 21.95 7.46
N THR A 2 -1.91 22.18 6.58
CA THR A 2 -0.76 21.30 6.35
C THR A 2 0.55 22.00 6.69
N TRP A 3 1.66 21.24 6.80
CA TRP A 3 2.97 21.85 6.98
C TRP A 3 3.38 22.73 5.79
N SER A 4 2.94 22.39 4.56
CA SER A 4 3.19 23.20 3.37
C SER A 4 2.50 24.56 3.45
N ASP A 5 1.21 24.58 3.86
CA ASP A 5 0.46 25.82 4.02
C ASP A 5 1.13 26.72 5.07
N LEU A 6 1.51 26.12 6.20
CA LEU A 6 2.15 26.86 7.28
C LEU A 6 3.49 27.49 6.86
N VAL A 7 4.29 26.77 6.06
CA VAL A 7 5.55 27.29 5.49
C VAL A 7 5.27 28.36 4.44
N ALA A 8 4.23 28.23 3.61
CA ALA A 8 3.84 29.24 2.65
C ALA A 8 3.40 30.54 3.36
N LEU A 9 2.48 30.42 4.33
CA LEU A 9 1.97 31.54 5.13
C LEU A 9 3.05 32.23 5.95
N SER A 10 4.09 31.51 6.39
CA SER A 10 5.21 32.13 7.11
C SER A 10 6.06 33.09 6.27
N ARG A 11 5.92 33.06 4.93
CA ARG A 11 6.60 33.95 3.99
C ARG A 11 5.77 35.17 3.62
N GLU A 12 4.49 35.17 3.95
CA GLU A 12 3.56 36.28 3.70
C GLU A 12 3.61 37.28 4.86
N PRO A 13 3.82 38.60 4.60
CA PRO A 13 3.97 39.59 5.67
C PRO A 13 2.80 39.64 6.65
N ASP A 14 1.58 39.45 6.17
CA ASP A 14 0.35 39.58 6.96
C ASP A 14 0.06 38.37 7.86
N SER A 15 0.67 37.22 7.60
CA SER A 15 0.48 35.97 8.34
C SER A 15 1.74 35.42 9.00
N ALA A 16 2.89 36.05 8.76
CA ALA A 16 4.19 35.57 9.23
C ALA A 16 4.28 35.41 10.76
N GLU A 17 3.72 36.36 11.53
CA GLU A 17 3.73 36.31 13.00
C GLU A 17 2.86 35.17 13.54
N ASP A 18 1.68 34.97 12.96
CA ASP A 18 0.78 33.89 13.36
C ASP A 18 1.35 32.52 12.97
N ALA A 19 1.96 32.42 11.79
CA ALA A 19 2.67 31.21 11.37
C ALA A 19 3.88 30.90 12.29
N ALA A 20 4.64 31.92 12.68
CA ALA A 20 5.74 31.77 13.63
C ALA A 20 5.25 31.24 14.99
N THR A 21 4.11 31.71 15.48
CA THR A 21 3.52 31.22 16.73
C THR A 21 3.26 29.70 16.67
N VAL A 22 2.67 29.20 15.58
CA VAL A 22 2.38 27.77 15.42
C VAL A 22 3.66 26.97 15.20
N LEU A 23 4.62 27.49 14.43
CA LEU A 23 5.92 26.82 14.20
C LEU A 23 6.76 26.74 15.47
N ASP A 24 6.78 27.77 16.30
CA ASP A 24 7.50 27.77 17.58
C ASP A 24 6.87 26.80 18.57
N PHE A 25 5.53 26.72 18.59
CA PHE A 25 4.82 25.69 19.36
C PHE A 25 5.18 24.27 18.86
N ALA A 26 5.26 24.05 17.54
CA ALA A 26 5.65 22.77 16.98
C ALA A 26 7.11 22.39 17.30
N ARG A 27 8.03 23.36 17.28
CA ARG A 27 9.45 23.13 17.65
C ARG A 27 9.63 22.78 19.12
N ALA A 28 8.84 23.39 19.98
CA ALA A 28 8.90 23.15 21.42
C ALA A 28 8.24 21.82 21.83
N ASN A 29 7.42 21.24 20.98
CA ASN A 29 6.58 20.08 21.25
C ASN A 29 6.84 18.93 20.28
N GLU A 30 5.92 17.93 20.20
CA GLU A 30 6.03 16.77 19.32
C GLU A 30 5.20 16.97 18.04
N PRO A 31 5.80 17.46 16.95
CA PRO A 31 5.11 17.63 15.68
C PRO A 31 4.90 16.30 14.97
N VAL A 32 3.76 16.14 14.31
CA VAL A 32 3.39 14.93 13.56
C VAL A 32 2.64 15.28 12.28
N ASN A 33 2.69 14.37 11.31
CA ASN A 33 1.76 14.27 10.21
C ASN A 33 0.52 13.51 10.68
N LEU A 34 -0.63 14.17 10.72
CA LEU A 34 -1.89 13.58 11.15
C LEU A 34 -2.68 13.07 9.94
N ILE A 35 -3.03 11.80 9.96
CA ILE A 35 -3.91 11.19 8.95
C ILE A 35 -5.35 11.27 9.44
N THR A 36 -6.15 12.06 8.74
CA THR A 36 -7.55 12.36 9.10
C THR A 36 -8.57 11.44 8.45
N ARG A 37 -8.13 10.47 7.64
CA ARG A 37 -8.98 9.60 6.81
C ARG A 37 -10.25 9.12 7.52
N SER A 38 -11.41 9.50 6.96
CA SER A 38 -12.75 9.02 7.31
C SER A 38 -13.18 7.82 6.44
N LEU A 39 -14.43 7.38 6.52
CA LEU A 39 -15.00 6.40 5.59
C LEU A 39 -15.31 7.01 4.22
N ALA A 40 -15.43 8.33 4.12
CA ALA A 40 -15.52 9.05 2.85
C ALA A 40 -14.17 9.09 2.13
N GLY A 41 -14.17 9.44 0.86
CA GLY A 41 -12.95 9.59 0.06
C GLY A 41 -12.07 10.75 0.53
N ARG A 42 -12.69 11.80 1.06
CA ARG A 42 -12.10 12.98 1.69
C ARG A 42 -12.76 13.16 3.04
N THR A 43 -12.08 13.78 3.97
CA THR A 43 -12.57 13.96 5.33
C THR A 43 -13.00 15.41 5.52
N SER A 44 -14.29 15.64 5.53
CA SER A 44 -14.87 16.95 5.88
C SER A 44 -14.63 17.25 7.36
N LEU A 45 -14.77 18.52 7.73
CA LEU A 45 -14.70 18.94 9.14
C LEU A 45 -15.66 18.16 10.02
N GLN A 46 -16.86 17.85 9.51
CA GLN A 46 -17.87 17.06 10.18
C GLN A 46 -17.45 15.60 10.39
N ASP A 47 -16.90 14.97 9.32
CA ASP A 47 -16.37 13.60 9.40
C ASP A 47 -15.19 13.50 10.37
N GLY A 48 -14.31 14.49 10.34
CA GLY A 48 -13.14 14.55 11.20
C GLY A 48 -13.49 14.62 12.69
N TRP A 49 -14.35 15.55 13.09
CA TRP A 49 -14.81 15.65 14.48
C TRP A 49 -15.56 14.40 14.95
N THR A 50 -16.42 13.85 14.10
CA THR A 50 -17.13 12.60 14.42
C THR A 50 -16.16 11.41 14.56
N THR A 51 -15.14 11.33 13.68
CA THR A 51 -14.09 10.29 13.73
C THR A 51 -13.26 10.42 15.01
N LEU A 52 -12.88 11.64 15.39
CA LEU A 52 -12.15 11.89 16.63
C LEU A 52 -12.96 11.40 17.84
N GLY A 53 -14.22 11.80 17.95
CA GLY A 53 -15.06 11.42 19.10
C GLY A 53 -15.47 9.95 19.14
N ALA A 54 -15.57 9.29 18.01
CA ALA A 54 -15.84 7.86 17.93
C ALA A 54 -14.58 7.00 18.16
N GLY A 55 -13.37 7.54 17.93
CA GLY A 55 -12.11 6.79 17.94
C GLY A 55 -12.06 5.67 16.91
N THR A 56 -12.90 5.77 15.88
CA THR A 56 -12.98 4.90 14.71
C THR A 56 -13.38 5.73 13.50
N ARG A 57 -13.04 5.26 12.30
CA ARG A 57 -13.33 5.99 11.06
C ARG A 57 -14.83 6.10 10.86
N MET A 58 -15.33 7.31 10.81
CA MET A 58 -16.72 7.66 10.55
C MET A 58 -16.86 8.37 9.19
N GLY A 59 -18.06 8.50 8.66
CA GLY A 59 -18.33 9.24 7.43
C GLY A 59 -19.79 9.66 7.38
N TRP A 60 -20.04 10.83 6.80
CA TRP A 60 -21.38 11.32 6.52
C TRP A 60 -21.65 11.20 5.02
N TYR A 61 -22.79 10.63 4.67
CA TYR A 61 -23.30 10.72 3.31
C TYR A 61 -24.32 11.84 3.24
N GLY A 62 -24.04 12.82 2.36
CA GLY A 62 -24.85 14.01 2.22
C GLY A 62 -26.32 13.75 1.86
N GLN A 63 -27.17 14.65 2.33
CA GLN A 63 -28.59 14.88 1.99
C GLN A 63 -29.47 13.62 1.90
N GLY A 64 -30.07 13.24 3.01
CA GLY A 64 -31.25 12.36 3.04
C GLY A 64 -30.99 10.87 3.26
N VAL A 65 -29.80 10.43 3.58
CA VAL A 65 -29.53 9.05 3.99
C VAL A 65 -29.11 9.02 5.45
N GLU A 66 -30.04 8.65 6.31
CA GLU A 66 -29.90 8.52 7.76
C GLU A 66 -29.01 7.34 8.22
N GLN A 67 -28.14 6.81 7.38
CA GLN A 67 -27.28 5.69 7.70
C GLN A 67 -25.83 6.14 7.85
N ARG A 68 -25.42 6.37 9.09
CA ARG A 68 -24.02 6.36 9.45
C ARG A 68 -23.44 4.99 9.20
N LEU A 69 -22.41 4.92 8.40
CA LEU A 69 -21.60 3.74 8.29
C LEU A 69 -20.62 3.71 9.48
N ALA A 70 -21.08 3.20 10.61
CA ALA A 70 -20.16 2.72 11.63
C ALA A 70 -19.68 1.31 11.25
N PRO A 71 -18.40 0.95 11.44
CA PRO A 71 -17.98 -0.43 11.37
C PRO A 71 -18.82 -1.28 12.31
N ALA A 72 -19.27 -2.46 11.88
CA ALA A 72 -20.04 -3.35 12.76
C ALA A 72 -19.20 -3.73 13.98
N GLY A 73 -19.78 -3.59 15.17
CA GLY A 73 -19.09 -3.80 16.45
C GLY A 73 -18.23 -2.62 16.91
N SER A 74 -18.27 -1.48 16.22
CA SER A 74 -17.57 -0.28 16.65
C SER A 74 -18.33 0.48 17.74
N THR A 75 -17.57 1.22 18.53
CA THR A 75 -18.09 2.24 19.43
C THR A 75 -18.96 3.23 18.65
N ALA A 76 -20.15 3.52 19.19
CA ALA A 76 -21.06 4.50 18.60
C ALA A 76 -20.45 5.91 18.63
N PRO A 77 -20.93 6.87 17.82
CA PRO A 77 -20.59 8.28 17.97
C PRO A 77 -20.67 8.71 19.44
N GLY A 78 -19.80 9.64 19.86
CA GLY A 78 -19.72 10.06 21.26
C GLY A 78 -19.07 9.05 22.21
N ALA A 79 -18.34 8.09 21.71
CA ALA A 79 -17.62 7.11 22.54
C ALA A 79 -16.62 7.79 23.50
N LEU A 80 -15.96 8.86 23.06
CA LEU A 80 -15.07 9.68 23.87
C LEU A 80 -15.82 10.26 25.08
N ALA A 81 -16.94 10.91 24.84
CA ALA A 81 -17.76 11.51 25.93
C ALA A 81 -18.20 10.44 26.94
N ARG A 82 -18.78 9.33 26.46
CA ARG A 82 -19.20 8.24 27.34
C ARG A 82 -18.06 7.62 28.15
N ALA A 83 -16.89 7.50 27.56
CA ALA A 83 -15.73 6.96 28.26
C ALA A 83 -15.25 7.89 29.39
N LEU A 84 -15.32 9.21 29.20
CA LEU A 84 -14.99 10.21 30.21
C LEU A 84 -16.07 10.30 31.30
N GLU A 85 -17.34 10.37 30.90
CA GLU A 85 -18.48 10.39 31.82
C GLU A 85 -18.51 9.18 32.77
N ALA A 86 -18.20 7.98 32.25
CA ALA A 86 -18.11 6.76 33.04
C ALA A 86 -17.03 6.83 34.15
N GLN A 87 -16.09 7.77 34.05
CA GLN A 87 -15.06 8.04 35.06
C GLN A 87 -15.34 9.34 35.86
N GLY A 88 -16.50 9.98 35.66
CA GLY A 88 -16.88 11.22 36.34
C GLY A 88 -16.14 12.46 35.82
N LEU A 89 -15.54 12.40 34.62
CA LEU A 89 -14.84 13.52 34.00
C LEU A 89 -15.78 14.32 33.10
N SER A 90 -15.59 15.63 33.11
CA SER A 90 -16.35 16.60 32.31
C SER A 90 -15.69 16.82 30.95
N ALA A 91 -16.49 16.91 29.89
CA ALA A 91 -16.03 17.27 28.56
C ALA A 91 -16.93 18.33 27.95
N SER A 92 -16.33 19.35 27.35
CA SER A 92 -17.04 20.42 26.65
C SER A 92 -16.51 20.61 25.23
N ALA A 93 -17.37 21.08 24.35
CA ALA A 93 -17.02 21.41 22.97
C ALA A 93 -17.57 22.79 22.62
N VAL A 94 -16.72 23.63 22.06
CA VAL A 94 -17.04 25.03 21.79
C VAL A 94 -16.82 25.33 20.30
N ARG A 95 -17.78 26.10 19.74
CA ARG A 95 -17.81 26.57 18.35
C ARG A 95 -18.05 25.49 17.31
N GLN A 96 -18.53 25.95 16.14
CA GLN A 96 -18.75 25.24 14.88
C GLN A 96 -19.18 23.77 15.06
N LYS A 97 -18.28 22.82 14.76
CA LYS A 97 -18.58 21.38 14.68
C LYS A 97 -17.88 20.53 15.75
N ALA A 98 -17.11 21.13 16.67
CA ALA A 98 -16.42 20.39 17.74
C ALA A 98 -17.39 19.53 18.59
N TYR A 99 -18.64 19.96 18.76
CA TYR A 99 -19.66 19.21 19.50
C TYR A 99 -19.91 17.81 18.94
N LEU A 100 -19.69 17.59 17.64
CA LEU A 100 -19.86 16.27 17.00
C LEU A 100 -18.92 15.20 17.57
N ALA A 101 -17.82 15.59 18.18
CA ALA A 101 -16.93 14.66 18.85
C ALA A 101 -17.50 14.12 20.17
N LEU A 102 -18.41 14.86 20.82
CA LEU A 102 -19.00 14.49 22.11
C LEU A 102 -20.42 13.96 21.99
N GLU A 103 -21.11 14.12 20.86
CA GLU A 103 -22.49 13.73 20.67
C GLU A 103 -22.72 12.25 20.37
N SER A 104 -23.60 11.62 21.12
CA SER A 104 -24.02 10.24 20.90
C SER A 104 -25.04 10.06 19.77
N HIS A 105 -25.88 11.08 19.50
CA HIS A 105 -26.96 11.08 18.52
C HIS A 105 -27.06 12.43 17.78
N PRO A 106 -26.18 12.70 16.80
CA PRO A 106 -26.21 13.99 16.09
C PRO A 106 -27.47 14.23 15.27
N GLU A 107 -28.31 13.22 15.05
CA GLU A 107 -29.60 13.37 14.34
C GLU A 107 -30.66 14.14 15.12
N GLN A 108 -30.61 14.08 16.46
CA GLN A 108 -31.59 14.77 17.32
C GLN A 108 -31.26 16.25 17.54
N ASN A 109 -30.00 16.66 17.33
CA ASN A 109 -29.53 18.01 17.65
C ASN A 109 -29.44 18.98 16.45
N GLN A 110 -29.97 18.63 15.26
CA GLN A 110 -30.23 19.64 14.21
C GLN A 110 -31.20 20.77 14.67
N ARG A 111 -31.76 20.65 15.89
CA ARG A 111 -32.66 21.64 16.48
C ARG A 111 -32.06 22.45 17.63
N SER A 112 -30.85 22.20 18.10
CA SER A 112 -30.23 23.15 19.03
C SER A 112 -29.78 24.37 18.22
N THR A 113 -30.60 25.39 18.32
CA THR A 113 -30.45 26.75 17.79
C THR A 113 -29.23 27.45 18.37
N LEU A 114 -28.05 27.00 18.03
CA LEU A 114 -26.89 27.88 18.02
C LEU A 114 -26.92 28.59 16.67
N THR A 115 -27.39 29.83 16.71
CA THR A 115 -27.22 30.74 15.57
C THR A 115 -25.76 30.73 15.18
N PRO A 116 -25.40 30.44 13.92
CA PRO A 116 -24.03 30.24 13.51
C PRO A 116 -23.09 31.43 13.81
N ASP A 117 -23.63 32.63 13.99
CA ASP A 117 -22.89 33.90 14.06
C ASP A 117 -22.70 34.51 15.45
N ALA A 118 -23.14 33.88 16.53
CA ALA A 118 -23.17 34.50 17.88
C ALA A 118 -22.38 33.74 18.95
N GLY A 119 -21.48 32.80 18.55
CA GLY A 119 -20.63 32.11 19.53
C GLY A 119 -19.37 32.91 19.91
N PRO A 120 -18.74 32.58 21.06
CA PRO A 120 -17.51 33.23 21.49
C PRO A 120 -16.39 33.02 20.44
N SER A 121 -15.45 33.95 20.34
CA SER A 121 -14.25 33.75 19.56
C SER A 121 -13.47 32.53 20.07
N ALA A 122 -12.57 31.93 19.25
CA ALA A 122 -11.78 30.80 19.70
C ALA A 122 -10.92 31.15 20.92
N GLN A 123 -10.44 32.40 21.00
CA GLN A 123 -9.72 32.91 22.17
C GLN A 123 -10.60 32.98 23.42
N GLU A 124 -11.81 33.51 23.30
CA GLU A 124 -12.77 33.57 24.43
C GLU A 124 -13.18 32.18 24.91
N ALA A 125 -13.34 31.22 23.96
CA ALA A 125 -13.60 29.82 24.25
C ALA A 125 -12.49 29.17 25.10
N VAL A 126 -11.23 29.46 24.79
CA VAL A 126 -10.07 29.00 25.57
C VAL A 126 -10.09 29.60 26.97
N LEU A 127 -10.36 30.90 27.09
CA LEU A 127 -10.37 31.59 28.39
C LEU A 127 -11.51 31.12 29.29
N ALA A 128 -12.63 30.73 28.72
CA ALA A 128 -13.81 30.23 29.46
C ALA A 128 -13.75 28.70 29.72
N ALA A 129 -12.73 27.99 29.27
CA ALA A 129 -12.61 26.53 29.42
C ALA A 129 -12.45 26.15 30.91
N ASP A 130 -13.36 25.32 31.44
CA ASP A 130 -13.39 24.87 32.85
C ASP A 130 -13.58 23.35 33.01
N SER A 131 -13.71 22.61 31.87
CA SER A 131 -13.89 21.18 31.86
C SER A 131 -12.53 20.43 31.84
N ASP A 132 -12.54 19.15 32.26
CA ASP A 132 -11.36 18.27 32.20
C ASP A 132 -10.84 18.08 30.75
N LEU A 133 -11.77 18.08 29.76
CA LEU A 133 -11.49 18.14 28.34
C LEU A 133 -12.30 19.24 27.67
N THR A 134 -11.62 20.18 26.99
CA THR A 134 -12.30 21.18 26.16
C THR A 134 -11.85 21.03 24.71
N LEU A 135 -12.80 20.78 23.81
CA LEU A 135 -12.58 20.73 22.36
C LEU A 135 -13.00 22.06 21.74
N ILE A 136 -12.08 22.72 21.03
CA ILE A 136 -12.31 24.04 20.45
C ILE A 136 -12.08 23.98 18.94
N ASP A 137 -13.12 24.26 18.17
CA ASP A 137 -13.02 24.42 16.73
C ASP A 137 -12.60 25.86 16.39
N THR A 138 -11.40 26.05 15.88
CA THR A 138 -10.86 27.37 15.51
C THR A 138 -11.23 27.79 14.09
N THR A 139 -11.94 26.96 13.30
CA THR A 139 -12.33 27.31 11.94
C THR A 139 -13.29 28.48 11.87
N LEU A 140 -13.14 29.30 10.85
CA LEU A 140 -14.06 30.39 10.53
C LEU A 140 -15.10 29.93 9.51
N GLN A 141 -16.29 30.54 9.49
CA GLN A 141 -17.35 30.17 8.55
C GLN A 141 -17.02 30.60 7.12
N GLU A 142 -16.32 31.73 6.96
CA GLU A 142 -15.88 32.26 5.68
C GLU A 142 -14.37 32.08 5.54
N GLY A 143 -13.90 31.68 4.35
CA GLY A 143 -12.50 31.43 4.05
C GLY A 143 -12.18 29.94 3.81
N ARG A 144 -11.07 29.70 3.10
CA ARG A 144 -10.55 28.35 2.88
C ARG A 144 -9.71 27.89 4.08
N ILE A 145 -9.72 26.61 4.35
CA ILE A 145 -8.77 26.00 5.30
C ILE A 145 -7.35 26.26 4.77
N GLY A 146 -6.51 26.93 5.59
CA GLY A 146 -5.16 27.35 5.16
C GLY A 146 -5.03 28.83 4.80
N ASP A 147 -6.12 29.63 4.85
CA ASP A 147 -6.05 31.07 4.66
C ASP A 147 -5.47 31.78 5.90
N ALA A 148 -4.92 32.98 5.70
CA ALA A 148 -4.34 33.79 6.78
C ALA A 148 -5.30 34.08 7.93
N GLY A 149 -6.59 34.28 7.64
CA GLY A 149 -7.62 34.48 8.66
C GLY A 149 -7.85 33.24 9.55
N GLN A 150 -7.84 32.05 8.97
CA GLN A 150 -7.92 30.78 9.71
C GLN A 150 -6.71 30.60 10.62
N LEU A 151 -5.51 30.91 10.09
CA LEU A 151 -4.26 30.84 10.85
C LEU A 151 -4.27 31.85 12.02
N ALA A 152 -4.74 33.06 11.79
CA ALA A 152 -4.87 34.07 12.86
C ALA A 152 -5.79 33.63 14.00
N SER A 153 -6.96 33.04 13.67
CA SER A 153 -7.88 32.48 14.68
C SER A 153 -7.21 31.37 15.49
N LEU A 154 -6.48 30.47 14.84
CA LEU A 154 -5.74 29.39 15.49
C LEU A 154 -4.63 29.94 16.39
N ALA A 155 -3.81 30.88 15.88
CA ALA A 155 -2.70 31.46 16.63
C ALA A 155 -3.16 32.24 17.85
N GLN A 156 -4.28 32.97 17.76
CA GLN A 156 -4.88 33.68 18.90
C GLN A 156 -5.36 32.70 19.97
N ALA A 157 -6.05 31.63 19.58
CA ALA A 157 -6.49 30.58 20.50
C ALA A 157 -5.29 29.89 21.16
N LEU A 158 -4.24 29.60 20.39
CA LEU A 158 -3.01 28.97 20.90
C LEU A 158 -2.28 29.88 21.92
N ARG A 159 -2.14 31.19 21.65
CA ARG A 159 -1.54 32.15 22.58
C ARG A 159 -2.36 32.21 23.89
N ALA A 160 -3.70 32.21 23.80
CA ALA A 160 -4.57 32.18 24.98
C ALA A 160 -4.42 30.88 25.78
N ALA A 161 -4.32 29.72 25.09
CA ALA A 161 -4.14 28.44 25.76
C ALA A 161 -2.78 28.34 26.46
N LEU A 162 -1.72 28.85 25.83
CA LEU A 162 -0.36 28.90 26.41
C LEU A 162 -0.25 29.84 27.63
N ALA A 163 -1.14 30.83 27.74
CA ALA A 163 -1.20 31.70 28.91
C ALA A 163 -1.82 31.00 30.15
N ARG A 164 -2.46 29.83 29.99
CA ARG A 164 -2.99 29.00 31.07
C ARG A 164 -1.91 28.06 31.60
N ALA A 165 -1.62 28.17 32.91
CA ALA A 165 -0.49 27.44 33.53
C ALA A 165 -0.75 25.95 33.74
N ASP A 166 -1.99 25.47 33.62
CA ASP A 166 -2.43 24.12 34.00
C ASP A 166 -2.98 23.27 32.86
N SER A 167 -2.77 23.72 31.62
CA SER A 167 -3.37 23.07 30.45
C SER A 167 -2.38 22.22 29.66
N ARG A 168 -2.82 21.06 29.21
CA ARG A 168 -2.13 20.27 28.16
C ARG A 168 -2.78 20.57 26.82
N ILE A 169 -2.00 21.01 25.86
CA ILE A 169 -2.50 21.51 24.57
C ILE A 169 -2.16 20.51 23.48
N LEU A 170 -3.19 20.04 22.77
CA LEU A 170 -3.07 19.28 21.53
C LEU A 170 -3.60 20.17 20.39
N LEU A 171 -2.76 20.42 19.38
CA LEU A 171 -3.15 21.14 18.18
C LEU A 171 -3.30 20.14 17.05
N VAL A 172 -4.48 20.06 16.42
CA VAL A 172 -4.76 19.06 15.39
C VAL A 172 -5.67 19.62 14.30
N SER A 173 -5.34 19.33 13.04
CA SER A 173 -6.21 19.59 11.90
C SER A 173 -7.00 18.32 11.58
N VAL A 174 -8.32 18.34 11.76
CA VAL A 174 -9.18 17.15 11.70
C VAL A 174 -9.77 16.87 10.31
N ALA A 175 -9.59 17.76 9.33
CA ALA A 175 -10.17 17.67 7.99
C ALA A 175 -9.12 17.75 6.90
N ASP A 176 -9.37 17.12 5.75
CA ASP A 176 -8.52 17.10 4.55
C ASP A 176 -9.31 17.23 3.22
N ASP A 177 -10.56 17.68 3.28
CA ASP A 177 -11.46 17.73 2.12
C ASP A 177 -11.02 18.74 1.04
N GLU A 178 -10.36 19.83 1.44
CA GLU A 178 -9.81 20.83 0.51
C GLU A 178 -8.42 20.44 -0.02
N ASP A 179 -7.57 19.86 0.84
CA ASP A 179 -6.22 19.45 0.50
C ASP A 179 -5.94 18.03 1.02
N PRO A 180 -6.24 17.01 0.20
CA PRO A 180 -6.04 15.62 0.58
C PRO A 180 -4.57 15.31 0.88
N GLY A 181 -4.26 14.98 2.12
CA GLY A 181 -2.90 14.66 2.54
C GLY A 181 -2.74 14.66 4.06
N PRO A 182 -1.53 14.38 4.54
CA PRO A 182 -1.23 14.50 5.96
C PRO A 182 -1.44 15.93 6.44
N GLN A 183 -2.18 16.07 7.53
CA GLN A 183 -2.50 17.34 8.17
C GLN A 183 -1.55 17.61 9.33
N ILE A 184 -1.50 18.85 9.84
CA ILE A 184 -0.67 19.15 11.01
C ILE A 184 -1.27 18.55 12.28
N GLY A 185 -0.39 18.02 13.12
CA GLY A 185 -0.66 17.71 14.51
C GLY A 185 0.53 18.09 15.36
N VAL A 186 0.28 18.65 16.54
CA VAL A 186 1.31 18.93 17.54
C VAL A 186 0.80 18.43 18.90
N LEU A 187 1.57 17.54 19.49
CA LEU A 187 1.27 16.92 20.78
C LEU A 187 2.22 17.51 21.84
N PRO A 188 1.87 17.47 23.14
CA PRO A 188 2.73 18.00 24.19
C PRO A 188 4.13 17.40 24.17
N ALA A 189 5.16 18.20 24.51
CA ALA A 189 6.53 17.73 24.63
C ALA A 189 6.60 16.56 25.63
N GLY A 190 7.39 15.53 25.29
CA GLY A 190 7.47 14.32 26.09
C GLY A 190 6.36 13.29 25.82
N THR A 191 5.48 13.54 24.87
CA THR A 191 4.56 12.51 24.37
C THR A 191 5.35 11.33 23.83
N ALA A 192 5.07 10.14 24.32
CA ALA A 192 5.70 8.91 23.83
C ALA A 192 4.77 8.21 22.85
N GLY A 193 5.30 7.84 21.70
CA GLY A 193 4.60 6.94 20.78
C GLY A 193 4.50 5.53 21.36
N ALA A 194 3.48 4.77 21.00
CA ALA A 194 3.29 3.38 21.45
C ALA A 194 4.49 2.47 21.11
N ARG A 195 5.37 2.87 20.19
CA ARG A 195 6.61 2.19 19.78
C ARG A 195 7.88 3.01 20.00
N GLY A 196 7.80 4.02 20.88
CA GLY A 196 8.92 4.92 21.16
C GLY A 196 9.08 6.03 20.12
N SER A 197 10.29 6.53 19.93
CA SER A 197 10.63 7.55 18.92
C SER A 197 11.73 7.04 18.00
N GLN A 198 11.75 7.53 16.77
CA GLN A 198 12.78 7.23 15.79
C GLN A 198 13.16 8.48 15.01
N GLY A 199 14.46 8.84 15.06
CA GLY A 199 14.98 10.05 14.41
C GLY A 199 14.34 11.33 14.94
N GLY A 200 14.04 11.41 16.25
CA GLY A 200 13.43 12.55 16.89
C GLY A 200 11.92 12.72 16.64
N LEU A 201 11.29 11.76 15.96
CA LEU A 201 9.84 11.73 15.71
C LEU A 201 9.21 10.55 16.43
N LEU A 202 8.05 10.74 17.07
CA LEU A 202 7.32 9.66 17.72
C LEU A 202 6.79 8.63 16.70
N VAL A 203 6.68 7.37 17.12
CA VAL A 203 6.15 6.28 16.28
C VAL A 203 4.77 5.87 16.77
N GLY A 204 3.73 6.16 15.97
CA GLY A 204 2.36 5.80 16.30
C GLY A 204 2.14 4.29 16.35
N GLY A 205 1.28 3.81 17.27
CA GLY A 205 0.93 2.39 17.40
C GLY A 205 0.16 1.86 16.20
N SER A 206 -0.70 2.68 15.62
CA SER A 206 -1.56 2.33 14.46
C SER A 206 -0.81 2.38 13.13
N THR A 207 0.20 3.25 13.00
CA THR A 207 0.90 3.46 11.72
C THR A 207 2.23 2.71 11.63
N HIS A 208 2.89 2.49 12.76
CA HIS A 208 4.27 1.98 12.85
C HIS A 208 5.29 2.85 12.08
N ARG A 209 4.97 4.15 11.89
CA ARG A 209 5.78 5.10 11.12
C ARG A 209 6.23 6.27 11.98
N PRO A 210 7.50 6.69 11.87
CA PRO A 210 7.96 7.89 12.56
C PRO A 210 7.21 9.12 12.04
N GLY A 211 6.76 9.97 12.95
CA GLY A 211 6.07 11.21 12.64
C GLY A 211 4.68 11.06 12.01
N LEU A 212 4.10 9.86 11.95
CA LEU A 212 2.79 9.64 11.34
C LEU A 212 1.80 9.06 12.36
N VAL A 213 0.71 9.78 12.62
CA VAL A 213 -0.34 9.44 13.59
C VAL A 213 -1.70 9.45 12.90
N GLN A 214 -2.65 8.62 13.33
CA GLN A 214 -4.02 8.65 12.84
C GLN A 214 -4.92 9.45 13.77
N LEU A 215 -5.91 10.13 13.21
CA LEU A 215 -6.95 10.85 13.98
C LEU A 215 -7.66 9.92 14.96
N THR A 216 -7.86 8.65 14.61
CA THR A 216 -8.46 7.63 15.47
C THR A 216 -7.63 7.31 16.71
N ASP A 217 -6.33 7.63 16.74
CA ASP A 217 -5.44 7.42 17.88
C ASP A 217 -5.69 8.44 19.00
N LEU A 218 -6.33 9.58 18.69
CA LEU A 218 -6.50 10.68 19.64
C LEU A 218 -7.55 10.37 20.73
N ALA A 219 -8.68 9.75 20.37
CA ALA A 219 -9.69 9.41 21.38
C ALA A 219 -9.16 8.49 22.49
N PRO A 220 -8.55 7.33 22.19
CA PRO A 220 -7.94 6.50 23.22
C PRO A 220 -6.80 7.20 23.96
N THR A 221 -6.03 8.07 23.28
CA THR A 221 -4.99 8.89 23.91
C THR A 221 -5.55 9.83 24.98
N LEU A 222 -6.63 10.55 24.65
CA LEU A 222 -7.30 11.46 25.59
C LEU A 222 -7.89 10.70 26.77
N VAL A 223 -8.58 9.57 26.52
CA VAL A 223 -9.16 8.76 27.60
C VAL A 223 -8.05 8.24 28.53
N GLU A 224 -7.00 7.63 28.00
CA GLU A 224 -5.91 7.09 28.84
C GLU A 224 -5.17 8.18 29.61
N SER A 225 -4.96 9.33 28.98
CA SER A 225 -4.24 10.45 29.60
C SER A 225 -5.02 11.10 30.75
N LEU A 226 -6.35 11.13 30.67
CA LEU A 226 -7.23 11.75 31.68
C LEU A 226 -7.65 10.76 32.77
N THR A 227 -7.82 9.48 32.43
CA THR A 227 -8.30 8.47 33.37
C THR A 227 -7.21 7.62 34.01
N GLY A 228 -6.01 7.60 33.43
CA GLY A 228 -4.93 6.69 33.79
C GLY A 228 -5.23 5.21 33.52
N ARG A 229 -6.28 4.89 32.74
CA ARG A 229 -6.71 3.52 32.42
C ARG A 229 -6.69 3.27 30.94
N ALA A 230 -6.29 2.06 30.55
CA ALA A 230 -6.29 1.65 29.16
C ALA A 230 -7.68 1.78 28.53
N ALA A 231 -7.74 2.51 27.42
CA ALA A 231 -8.98 2.72 26.67
C ALA A 231 -9.33 1.48 25.85
N SER A 232 -10.52 0.96 26.00
CA SER A 232 -11.03 -0.19 25.24
C SER A 232 -12.17 0.23 24.29
N GLY A 233 -12.33 -0.51 23.20
CA GLY A 233 -13.43 -0.27 22.25
C GLY A 233 -13.13 0.76 21.16
N PHE A 234 -11.91 1.32 21.07
CA PHE A 234 -11.44 2.21 20.01
C PHE A 234 -10.67 1.44 18.95
N GLU A 235 -10.68 1.93 17.70
CA GLU A 235 -9.90 1.35 16.61
C GLU A 235 -8.43 1.77 16.69
N GLY A 236 -8.18 3.01 17.13
CA GLY A 236 -6.86 3.59 17.27
C GLY A 236 -6.07 3.05 18.46
N HIS A 237 -4.80 3.41 18.53
CA HIS A 237 -3.90 3.05 19.63
C HIS A 237 -3.45 4.31 20.35
N ALA A 238 -3.62 4.31 21.68
CA ALA A 238 -3.24 5.44 22.51
C ALA A 238 -1.74 5.78 22.42
N LEU A 239 -1.46 7.07 22.49
CA LEU A 239 -0.13 7.64 22.71
C LEU A 239 -0.04 7.99 24.21
N SER A 240 1.16 7.94 24.77
CA SER A 240 1.37 8.32 26.17
C SER A 240 1.65 9.82 26.26
N LEU A 241 0.68 10.61 26.72
CA LEU A 241 0.87 12.03 26.97
C LEU A 241 1.60 12.25 28.31
N PRO A 242 2.46 13.29 28.42
CA PRO A 242 3.09 13.66 29.70
C PRO A 242 2.03 14.15 30.70
N PRO A 243 2.21 13.94 32.00
CA PRO A 243 1.29 14.43 33.01
C PRO A 243 1.39 15.97 33.22
N GLU A 244 2.50 16.55 32.81
CA GLU A 244 2.80 17.97 33.02
C GLU A 244 2.05 18.88 32.03
N PRO A 245 1.69 20.13 32.43
CA PRO A 245 1.14 21.13 31.52
C PRO A 245 2.05 21.43 30.35
N THR A 246 1.46 21.83 29.21
CA THR A 246 2.24 22.25 28.03
C THR A 246 2.81 23.65 28.26
N THR A 247 4.11 23.77 28.35
CA THR A 247 4.81 25.05 28.44
C THR A 247 5.67 25.29 27.21
N LEU A 248 5.75 26.54 26.74
CA LEU A 248 6.84 26.92 25.86
C LEU A 248 8.13 26.98 26.69
N PRO A 249 9.29 26.51 26.19
CA PRO A 249 10.56 26.82 26.80
C PRO A 249 10.66 28.34 26.98
N ALA A 250 11.03 28.79 28.17
CA ALA A 250 11.24 30.22 28.43
C ALA A 250 12.12 30.75 27.30
N ALA A 251 11.66 31.75 26.57
CA ALA A 251 12.45 32.37 25.52
C ALA A 251 13.82 32.64 26.13
N SER A 252 14.87 32.02 25.60
CA SER A 252 16.25 32.23 25.99
C SER A 252 16.40 33.74 25.98
N GLY A 253 16.70 34.33 27.16
CA GLY A 253 16.53 35.75 27.51
C GLY A 253 17.01 36.74 26.43
N PRO A 254 16.74 38.06 26.58
CA PRO A 254 16.95 39.05 25.54
C PRO A 254 18.44 39.26 25.21
N GLY A 255 19.02 38.30 24.59
CA GLY A 255 20.43 38.22 24.19
C GLY A 255 20.57 37.36 22.97
N GLY A 256 20.23 37.88 21.79
CA GLY A 256 20.60 37.27 20.55
C GLY A 256 19.47 36.90 19.61
N ALA A 257 18.51 37.77 19.37
CA ALA A 257 17.87 37.78 18.05
C ALA A 257 18.92 38.38 17.09
N PRO A 258 19.42 37.65 16.07
CA PRO A 258 20.11 38.30 14.97
C PRO A 258 19.06 39.11 14.23
N ASP A 259 19.35 40.42 14.11
CA ASP A 259 18.53 41.39 13.43
C ASP A 259 18.00 40.85 12.08
N GLY A 260 16.68 40.80 11.92
CA GLY A 260 16.03 40.86 10.62
C GLY A 260 16.10 39.64 9.68
N ALA A 261 16.67 38.53 10.06
CA ALA A 261 16.58 37.28 9.30
C ALA A 261 15.42 36.46 9.85
N GLY A 262 14.33 36.36 9.10
CA GLY A 262 13.21 35.42 9.40
C GLY A 262 13.80 34.07 9.70
N VAL A 263 13.45 33.49 10.85
CA VAL A 263 13.92 32.15 11.24
C VAL A 263 13.43 31.16 10.20
N ASP A 264 14.36 30.53 9.49
CA ASP A 264 14.02 29.53 8.48
C ASP A 264 13.11 28.45 9.12
N PRO A 265 11.85 28.32 8.68
CA PRO A 265 10.93 27.29 9.20
C PRO A 265 11.51 25.89 9.15
N MET A 266 12.48 25.67 8.25
CA MET A 266 13.14 24.38 8.02
C MET A 266 14.40 24.17 8.87
N ALA A 267 14.72 25.07 9.79
CA ALA A 267 15.87 24.93 10.69
C ALA A 267 15.72 23.72 11.66
N ASP A 268 14.48 23.29 11.98
CA ASP A 268 14.23 22.05 12.72
C ASP A 268 14.20 20.84 11.76
N PRO A 269 15.15 19.91 11.87
CA PRO A 269 15.20 18.71 11.01
C PRO A 269 13.92 17.86 11.07
N ARG A 270 13.17 17.88 12.19
CA ARG A 270 11.90 17.15 12.36
C ARG A 270 10.83 17.73 11.44
N LEU A 271 10.66 19.05 11.44
CA LEU A 271 9.70 19.74 10.56
C LEU A 271 10.05 19.56 9.09
N GLY A 272 11.35 19.66 8.75
CA GLY A 272 11.84 19.39 7.40
C GLY A 272 11.49 17.97 6.92
N ARG A 273 11.65 16.97 7.80
CA ARG A 273 11.29 15.59 7.49
C ARG A 273 9.78 15.40 7.35
N LEU A 274 8.97 15.98 8.24
CA LEU A 274 7.51 15.87 8.16
C LEU A 274 6.97 16.51 6.88
N LEU A 275 7.52 17.65 6.46
CA LEU A 275 7.17 18.28 5.20
C LEU A 275 7.52 17.39 4.00
N ASP A 276 8.73 16.82 3.96
CA ASP A 276 9.17 15.92 2.88
C ASP A 276 8.30 14.66 2.82
N ASP A 277 7.97 14.07 3.96
CA ASP A 277 7.08 12.91 4.07
C ASP A 277 5.65 13.23 3.60
N ALA A 278 5.13 14.43 3.91
CA ALA A 278 3.83 14.90 3.43
C ALA A 278 3.82 15.13 1.91
N MET A 279 4.86 15.77 1.36
CA MET A 279 5.05 15.92 -0.09
C MET A 279 5.12 14.56 -0.78
N HIS A 280 5.87 13.62 -0.23
CA HIS A 280 5.98 12.25 -0.76
C HIS A 280 4.62 11.56 -0.78
N ALA A 281 3.84 11.65 0.30
CA ALA A 281 2.50 11.07 0.37
C ALA A 281 1.55 11.62 -0.71
N ARG A 282 1.53 12.94 -0.92
CA ARG A 282 0.72 13.61 -1.97
C ARG A 282 1.20 13.24 -3.37
N ALA A 283 2.49 13.30 -3.63
CA ALA A 283 3.07 12.90 -4.91
C ALA A 283 2.75 11.44 -5.24
N SER A 284 2.87 10.53 -4.26
CA SER A 284 2.47 9.14 -4.40
C SER A 284 0.98 9.02 -4.73
N HIS A 285 0.10 9.75 -4.01
CA HIS A 285 -1.34 9.69 -4.24
C HIS A 285 -1.72 10.04 -5.70
N THR A 286 -1.10 11.05 -6.27
CA THR A 286 -1.37 11.47 -7.66
C THR A 286 -0.73 10.57 -8.71
N THR A 287 0.42 9.95 -8.41
CA THR A 287 1.18 9.15 -9.38
C THR A 287 0.87 7.64 -9.32
N VAL A 288 0.22 7.13 -8.26
CA VAL A 288 -0.05 5.69 -8.10
C VAL A 288 -0.90 5.11 -9.23
N VAL A 289 -1.93 5.83 -9.70
CA VAL A 289 -2.80 5.36 -10.78
C VAL A 289 -2.07 5.32 -12.12
N PRO A 290 -1.42 6.39 -12.61
CA PRO A 290 -0.70 6.35 -13.87
C PRO A 290 0.51 5.40 -13.83
N SER A 291 1.23 5.27 -12.72
CA SER A 291 2.34 4.33 -12.58
C SER A 291 1.86 2.86 -12.58
N SER A 292 0.73 2.58 -11.94
CA SER A 292 0.07 1.28 -12.01
C SER A 292 -0.37 0.94 -13.42
N ALA A 293 -0.98 1.91 -14.12
CA ALA A 293 -1.37 1.77 -15.52
C ALA A 293 -0.15 1.51 -16.41
N LEU A 294 0.98 2.15 -16.17
CA LEU A 294 2.23 1.91 -16.90
C LEU A 294 2.66 0.43 -16.80
N LEU A 295 2.68 -0.16 -15.61
CA LEU A 295 3.08 -1.56 -15.42
C LEU A 295 2.15 -2.52 -16.19
N VAL A 296 0.84 -2.32 -16.08
CA VAL A 296 -0.15 -3.18 -16.73
C VAL A 296 -0.13 -3.00 -18.24
N THR A 297 -0.10 -1.75 -18.73
CA THR A 297 -0.09 -1.47 -20.18
C THR A 297 1.22 -1.91 -20.83
N ALA A 298 2.36 -1.78 -20.14
CA ALA A 298 3.63 -2.31 -20.62
C ALA A 298 3.58 -3.83 -20.83
N ALA A 299 2.99 -4.58 -19.89
CA ALA A 299 2.82 -6.02 -20.03
C ALA A 299 1.85 -6.39 -21.17
N LEU A 300 0.73 -5.67 -21.31
CA LEU A 300 -0.22 -5.89 -22.42
C LEU A 300 0.40 -5.52 -23.78
N ALA A 301 1.10 -4.39 -23.86
CA ALA A 301 1.80 -3.97 -25.06
C ALA A 301 2.90 -4.98 -25.47
N LEU A 302 3.62 -5.53 -24.48
CA LEU A 302 4.58 -6.59 -24.71
C LEU A 302 3.90 -7.84 -25.30
N LEU A 303 2.78 -8.30 -24.72
CA LEU A 303 2.05 -9.48 -25.21
C LEU A 303 1.52 -9.25 -26.62
N GLY A 304 0.86 -8.15 -26.87
CA GLY A 304 0.33 -7.77 -28.18
C GLY A 304 1.45 -7.56 -29.21
N GLY A 305 2.47 -6.80 -28.85
CA GLY A 305 3.65 -6.54 -29.70
C GLY A 305 4.43 -7.82 -30.04
N ALA A 306 4.62 -8.71 -29.06
CA ALA A 306 5.25 -10.01 -29.30
C ALA A 306 4.40 -10.88 -30.24
N ALA A 307 3.07 -10.93 -30.03
CA ALA A 307 2.18 -11.67 -30.92
C ALA A 307 2.21 -11.14 -32.35
N LEU A 308 2.19 -9.82 -32.54
CA LEU A 308 2.25 -9.20 -33.86
C LEU A 308 3.64 -9.39 -34.51
N ALA A 309 4.72 -9.08 -33.79
CA ALA A 309 6.08 -9.17 -34.30
C ALA A 309 6.45 -10.61 -34.69
N LEU A 310 6.14 -11.60 -33.84
CA LEU A 310 6.50 -13.00 -34.13
C LEU A 310 5.56 -13.65 -35.14
N GLY A 311 4.28 -13.21 -35.20
CA GLY A 311 3.30 -13.75 -36.16
C GLY A 311 3.37 -13.12 -37.54
N GLY A 312 3.83 -11.86 -37.64
CA GLY A 312 3.96 -11.11 -38.91
C GLY A 312 5.36 -11.16 -39.54
N ALA A 313 6.36 -11.71 -38.85
CA ALA A 313 7.74 -11.71 -39.33
C ALA A 313 7.92 -12.58 -40.57
N GLY A 314 8.36 -11.97 -41.66
CA GLY A 314 8.87 -12.69 -42.82
C GLY A 314 10.17 -13.42 -42.50
N GLU A 315 10.59 -14.34 -43.35
CA GLU A 315 11.70 -15.27 -43.08
C GLU A 315 13.01 -14.55 -42.70
N THR A 316 13.33 -13.48 -43.39
CA THR A 316 14.55 -12.66 -43.18
C THR A 316 14.48 -11.80 -41.89
N SER A 317 13.28 -11.51 -41.34
CA SER A 317 13.08 -10.67 -40.16
C SER A 317 12.81 -11.46 -38.87
N ARG A 318 12.57 -12.78 -38.94
CA ARG A 318 12.23 -13.66 -37.80
C ARG A 318 13.26 -13.62 -36.69
N HIS A 319 14.54 -13.66 -37.02
CA HIS A 319 15.60 -13.60 -36.02
C HIS A 319 15.61 -12.25 -35.29
N ARG A 320 15.51 -11.14 -36.04
CA ARG A 320 15.45 -9.78 -35.47
C ARG A 320 14.22 -9.61 -34.56
N ALA A 321 13.04 -10.04 -35.03
CA ALA A 321 11.82 -10.01 -34.23
C ALA A 321 11.98 -10.75 -32.89
N LEU A 322 12.57 -11.96 -32.91
CA LEU A 322 12.83 -12.73 -31.72
C LEU A 322 13.80 -12.05 -30.74
N VAL A 323 14.87 -11.40 -31.28
CA VAL A 323 15.82 -10.62 -30.45
C VAL A 323 15.13 -9.44 -29.77
N TRP A 324 14.35 -8.65 -30.53
CA TRP A 324 13.63 -7.50 -29.97
C TRP A 324 12.57 -7.90 -28.96
N VAL A 325 11.82 -8.97 -29.21
CA VAL A 325 10.84 -9.47 -28.27
C VAL A 325 11.51 -9.96 -26.99
N ARG A 326 12.63 -10.68 -27.08
CA ARG A 326 13.43 -11.09 -25.91
C ARG A 326 13.93 -9.89 -25.09
N ALA A 327 14.44 -8.86 -25.76
CA ALA A 327 14.85 -7.63 -25.08
C ALA A 327 13.66 -6.96 -24.38
N GLY A 328 12.54 -6.80 -25.09
CA GLY A 328 11.32 -6.23 -24.52
C GLY A 328 10.78 -7.00 -23.30
N THR A 329 10.88 -8.35 -23.30
CA THR A 329 10.46 -9.14 -22.14
C THR A 329 11.32 -8.87 -20.92
N LEU A 330 12.64 -8.69 -21.08
CA LEU A 330 13.54 -8.39 -19.97
C LEU A 330 13.33 -6.98 -19.42
N VAL A 331 13.15 -6.00 -20.30
CA VAL A 331 12.83 -4.61 -19.90
C VAL A 331 11.52 -4.58 -19.13
N SER A 332 10.46 -5.20 -19.67
CA SER A 332 9.15 -5.23 -19.00
C SER A 332 9.19 -6.00 -17.66
N ALA A 333 9.97 -7.10 -17.58
CA ALA A 333 10.14 -7.88 -16.35
C ALA A 333 10.94 -7.12 -15.27
N ALA A 334 11.69 -6.08 -15.65
CA ALA A 334 12.42 -5.24 -14.71
C ALA A 334 11.55 -4.11 -14.09
N LEU A 335 10.41 -3.75 -14.70
CA LEU A 335 9.56 -2.66 -14.21
C LEU A 335 8.98 -2.90 -12.81
N PRO A 336 8.49 -4.10 -12.45
CA PRO A 336 7.95 -4.34 -11.11
C PRO A 336 8.98 -4.16 -9.98
N VAL A 337 10.22 -4.56 -10.19
CA VAL A 337 11.29 -4.31 -9.21
C VAL A 337 11.76 -2.86 -9.27
N GLY A 338 11.74 -2.23 -10.43
CA GLY A 338 12.00 -0.80 -10.58
C GLY A 338 10.97 0.05 -9.80
N ALA A 339 9.70 -0.34 -9.83
CA ALA A 339 8.64 0.32 -9.07
C ALA A 339 8.86 0.20 -7.55
N LEU A 340 9.31 -0.96 -7.04
CA LEU A 340 9.66 -1.12 -5.63
C LEU A 340 10.82 -0.21 -5.23
N LEU A 341 11.88 -0.19 -6.03
CA LEU A 341 13.11 0.53 -5.70
C LEU A 341 13.06 2.02 -6.05
N SER A 342 11.99 2.50 -6.69
CA SER A 342 11.85 3.91 -7.08
C SER A 342 12.01 4.87 -5.91
N ASN A 343 11.60 4.50 -4.69
CA ASN A 343 11.73 5.30 -3.47
C ASN A 343 13.18 5.46 -2.96
N LEU A 344 14.15 4.79 -3.56
CA LEU A 344 15.57 5.09 -3.35
C LEU A 344 16.02 6.39 -4.06
N LEU A 345 15.19 6.91 -4.96
CA LEU A 345 15.38 8.20 -5.62
C LEU A 345 14.31 9.17 -5.11
N PRO A 346 14.64 10.44 -4.83
CA PRO A 346 13.68 11.43 -4.33
C PRO A 346 12.82 12.00 -5.47
N TRP A 347 12.14 11.12 -6.22
CA TRP A 347 11.32 11.46 -7.40
C TRP A 347 10.17 12.42 -7.08
N TRP A 348 9.63 12.40 -5.85
CA TRP A 348 8.53 13.24 -5.38
C TRP A 348 8.91 14.72 -5.24
N ARG A 349 10.19 15.04 -5.15
CA ARG A 349 10.69 16.42 -5.04
C ARG A 349 10.75 17.12 -6.39
N ALA A 350 10.60 16.41 -7.51
CA ALA A 350 10.68 17.00 -8.84
C ALA A 350 9.41 17.82 -9.16
N GLY A 351 9.58 19.10 -9.44
CA GLY A 351 8.50 20.02 -9.80
C GLY A 351 7.60 20.45 -8.64
N SER A 352 7.91 20.06 -7.42
CA SER A 352 7.16 20.46 -6.23
C SER A 352 7.90 21.60 -5.53
N ARG A 353 7.39 22.85 -5.66
CA ARG A 353 7.88 23.99 -4.87
C ARG A 353 7.05 24.19 -3.61
N ASP A 354 5.74 23.89 -3.70
CA ASP A 354 4.74 24.15 -2.65
C ASP A 354 4.00 22.87 -2.21
N GLY A 355 4.59 21.71 -2.48
CA GLY A 355 4.01 20.41 -2.08
C GLY A 355 3.03 19.80 -3.08
N ASP A 356 2.64 20.52 -4.15
CA ASP A 356 1.70 20.04 -5.14
C ASP A 356 2.36 19.15 -6.19
N ALA A 357 1.70 18.03 -6.53
CA ALA A 357 2.16 17.14 -7.58
C ALA A 357 1.94 17.76 -8.96
N SER A 358 3.00 17.79 -9.76
CA SER A 358 3.02 18.34 -11.12
C SER A 358 3.21 17.25 -12.17
N ALA A 359 3.08 17.64 -13.46
CA ALA A 359 3.44 16.77 -14.58
C ALA A 359 4.91 16.31 -14.49
N LEU A 360 5.81 17.14 -13.95
CA LEU A 360 7.21 16.80 -13.75
C LEU A 360 7.37 15.73 -12.66
N THR A 361 6.57 15.76 -11.60
CA THR A 361 6.51 14.71 -10.57
C THR A 361 6.12 13.37 -11.19
N LEU A 362 5.12 13.35 -12.08
CA LEU A 362 4.72 12.13 -12.81
C LEU A 362 5.85 11.62 -13.72
N LEU A 363 6.49 12.48 -14.49
CA LEU A 363 7.61 12.09 -15.35
C LEU A 363 8.79 11.58 -14.53
N SER A 364 9.07 12.19 -13.38
CA SER A 364 10.12 11.76 -12.46
C SER A 364 9.82 10.39 -11.85
N SER A 365 8.57 10.11 -11.47
CA SER A 365 8.15 8.79 -10.97
C SER A 365 8.34 7.68 -12.01
N ILE A 366 7.95 7.93 -13.27
CA ILE A 366 8.17 7.01 -14.39
C ILE A 366 9.67 6.84 -14.66
N GLY A 367 10.42 7.94 -14.65
CA GLY A 367 11.89 7.93 -14.78
C GLY A 367 12.55 7.09 -13.70
N ALA A 368 12.11 7.22 -12.43
CA ALA A 368 12.62 6.43 -11.32
C ALA A 368 12.36 4.92 -11.50
N ILE A 369 11.16 4.53 -11.94
CA ILE A 369 10.84 3.12 -12.28
C ILE A 369 11.81 2.59 -13.34
N LEU A 370 12.00 3.34 -14.41
CA LEU A 370 12.85 2.94 -15.53
C LEU A 370 14.33 2.86 -15.11
N VAL A 371 14.85 3.89 -14.44
CA VAL A 371 16.26 3.94 -13.99
C VAL A 371 16.56 2.77 -13.04
N MET A 372 15.71 2.56 -12.04
CA MET A 372 15.92 1.49 -11.07
C MET A 372 15.73 0.11 -11.69
N GLY A 373 14.71 -0.08 -12.53
CA GLY A 373 14.49 -1.34 -13.24
C GLY A 373 15.64 -1.70 -14.19
N MET A 374 16.10 -0.74 -15.01
CA MET A 374 17.22 -0.94 -15.91
C MET A 374 18.54 -1.12 -15.16
N GLY A 375 18.73 -0.45 -14.04
CA GLY A 375 19.86 -0.64 -13.13
C GLY A 375 19.95 -2.09 -12.62
N VAL A 376 18.83 -2.63 -12.12
CA VAL A 376 18.75 -4.04 -11.68
C VAL A 376 19.01 -5.00 -12.83
N LEU A 377 18.38 -4.77 -13.99
CA LEU A 377 18.61 -5.60 -15.18
C LEU A 377 20.09 -5.59 -15.59
N GLY A 378 20.72 -4.42 -15.60
CA GLY A 378 22.15 -4.26 -15.92
C GLY A 378 23.05 -4.99 -14.94
N LEU A 379 22.82 -4.82 -13.63
CA LEU A 379 23.58 -5.50 -12.58
C LEU A 379 23.45 -7.02 -12.66
N LEU A 380 22.24 -7.53 -12.86
CA LEU A 380 22.01 -8.97 -13.05
C LEU A 380 22.69 -9.50 -14.32
N ALA A 381 22.65 -8.74 -15.42
CA ALA A 381 23.31 -9.11 -16.65
C ALA A 381 24.83 -9.18 -16.49
N VAL A 382 25.45 -8.16 -15.89
CA VAL A 382 26.89 -8.11 -15.60
C VAL A 382 27.28 -9.23 -14.64
N GLY A 383 26.54 -9.45 -13.56
CA GLY A 383 26.78 -10.50 -12.59
C GLY A 383 26.73 -11.90 -13.21
N LEU A 384 25.71 -12.17 -14.04
CA LEU A 384 25.60 -13.46 -14.75
C LEU A 384 26.69 -13.68 -15.80
N LEU A 385 27.10 -12.63 -16.52
CA LEU A 385 28.21 -12.71 -17.47
C LEU A 385 29.55 -12.92 -16.75
N GLY A 386 29.77 -12.21 -15.65
CA GLY A 386 30.94 -12.37 -14.78
C GLY A 386 31.05 -13.78 -14.21
N LEU A 387 29.94 -14.31 -13.66
CA LEU A 387 29.89 -15.69 -13.15
C LEU A 387 30.21 -16.71 -14.25
N ARG A 388 29.65 -16.52 -15.45
CA ARG A 388 29.96 -17.39 -16.61
C ARG A 388 31.45 -17.35 -17.00
N SER A 389 32.06 -16.16 -17.02
CA SER A 389 33.49 -16.00 -17.33
C SER A 389 34.36 -16.71 -16.30
N LEU A 390 34.00 -16.56 -14.99
CA LEU A 390 34.72 -17.21 -13.90
C LEU A 390 34.64 -18.75 -13.97
N LEU A 391 33.45 -19.31 -14.21
CA LEU A 391 33.23 -20.75 -14.34
C LEU A 391 33.97 -21.32 -15.56
N ARG A 392 34.06 -20.59 -16.68
CA ARG A 392 34.85 -20.95 -17.84
C ARG A 392 36.35 -20.98 -17.51
N ARG A 393 36.87 -19.96 -16.79
CA ARG A 393 38.29 -19.87 -16.40
C ARG A 393 38.69 -21.01 -15.47
N ARG A 394 37.80 -21.46 -14.58
CA ARG A 394 38.04 -22.57 -13.63
C ARG A 394 37.91 -23.98 -14.27
N GLY A 395 37.75 -24.07 -15.60
CA GLY A 395 37.69 -25.36 -16.29
C GLY A 395 36.47 -26.23 -15.93
N LEU A 396 35.52 -25.68 -15.17
CA LEU A 396 34.28 -26.37 -14.78
C LEU A 396 33.36 -26.52 -16.01
N ARG A 397 33.77 -27.45 -16.92
CA ARG A 397 32.94 -27.90 -18.03
C ARG A 397 31.84 -28.85 -17.59
N SER A 398 31.07 -28.46 -16.59
CA SER A 398 29.87 -29.25 -16.26
C SER A 398 28.82 -29.00 -17.37
N GLY A 399 27.93 -29.99 -17.60
CA GLY A 399 26.82 -29.86 -18.55
C GLY A 399 25.96 -28.61 -18.35
N ALA A 400 25.98 -28.02 -17.12
CA ALA A 400 25.43 -26.74 -16.81
C ALA A 400 26.14 -25.55 -17.49
N ALA A 401 27.47 -25.57 -17.60
CA ALA A 401 28.24 -24.52 -18.27
C ALA A 401 28.02 -24.53 -19.78
N ALA A 402 27.91 -25.73 -20.41
CA ALA A 402 27.56 -25.86 -21.82
C ALA A 402 26.10 -25.42 -22.10
N SER A 403 25.17 -25.61 -21.16
CA SER A 403 23.81 -25.08 -21.24
C SER A 403 23.79 -23.56 -21.05
N ALA A 404 24.66 -23.00 -20.20
CA ALA A 404 24.80 -21.59 -19.95
C ALA A 404 25.36 -20.79 -21.13
N ALA A 405 26.05 -21.42 -22.06
CA ALA A 405 26.62 -20.77 -23.27
C ALA A 405 25.58 -20.30 -24.28
N ARG A 406 24.29 -20.74 -24.16
CA ARG A 406 23.29 -20.69 -25.21
C ARG A 406 22.19 -19.64 -25.09
N GLY A 407 22.20 -18.79 -24.06
CA GLY A 407 21.25 -17.66 -23.94
C GLY A 407 21.20 -17.09 -22.56
N ILE A 408 21.26 -15.76 -22.44
CA ILE A 408 21.20 -15.05 -21.16
C ILE A 408 19.75 -14.79 -20.69
N SER A 409 18.76 -14.85 -21.59
CA SER A 409 17.38 -14.46 -21.32
C SER A 409 16.69 -15.31 -20.24
N ARG A 410 16.90 -16.65 -20.23
CA ARG A 410 16.28 -17.55 -19.23
C ARG A 410 16.79 -17.27 -17.82
N PRO A 411 18.11 -17.23 -17.53
CA PRO A 411 18.59 -16.92 -16.20
C PRO A 411 18.28 -15.47 -15.78
N LEU A 412 18.29 -14.49 -16.70
CA LEU A 412 17.89 -13.13 -16.41
C LEU A 412 16.40 -13.03 -16.08
N GLY A 413 15.54 -13.70 -16.86
CA GLY A 413 14.10 -13.72 -16.58
C GLY A 413 13.78 -14.35 -15.22
N LEU A 414 14.46 -15.45 -14.85
CA LEU A 414 14.33 -16.06 -13.53
C LEU A 414 14.88 -15.16 -12.41
N ALA A 415 16.02 -14.52 -12.63
CA ALA A 415 16.62 -13.63 -11.65
C ALA A 415 15.76 -12.39 -11.41
N LEU A 416 15.22 -11.78 -12.47
CA LEU A 416 14.28 -10.65 -12.35
C LEU A 416 13.01 -11.05 -11.61
N ALA A 417 12.42 -12.21 -11.95
CA ALA A 417 11.27 -12.73 -11.22
C ALA A 417 11.60 -12.95 -9.73
N ALA A 418 12.77 -13.54 -9.42
CA ALA A 418 13.21 -13.79 -8.05
C ALA A 418 13.43 -12.49 -7.27
N VAL A 419 14.09 -11.50 -7.85
CA VAL A 419 14.32 -10.20 -7.21
C VAL A 419 12.99 -9.46 -7.01
N THR A 420 12.06 -9.54 -7.98
CA THR A 420 10.72 -8.98 -7.82
C THR A 420 9.98 -9.68 -6.67
N CYS A 421 9.90 -11.01 -6.67
CA CYS A 421 9.20 -11.77 -5.65
C CYS A 421 9.78 -11.51 -4.25
N LEU A 422 11.09 -11.69 -4.10
CA LEU A 422 11.78 -11.52 -2.81
C LEU A 422 11.74 -10.05 -2.35
N GLY A 423 11.95 -9.10 -3.26
CA GLY A 423 11.95 -7.68 -2.93
C GLY A 423 10.62 -7.25 -2.32
N TRP A 424 9.50 -7.53 -2.99
CA TRP A 424 8.17 -7.17 -2.49
C TRP A 424 7.77 -7.92 -1.22
N LEU A 425 8.09 -9.22 -1.08
CA LEU A 425 7.79 -10.00 0.12
C LEU A 425 8.64 -9.55 1.31
N VAL A 426 9.94 -9.35 1.11
CA VAL A 426 10.85 -8.93 2.18
C VAL A 426 10.54 -7.50 2.62
N ASP A 427 10.34 -6.56 1.69
CA ASP A 427 9.96 -5.19 2.05
C ASP A 427 8.69 -5.16 2.89
N GLY A 428 7.63 -5.86 2.46
CA GLY A 428 6.39 -5.96 3.22
C GLY A 428 6.59 -6.60 4.59
N ALA A 429 7.35 -7.70 4.68
CA ALA A 429 7.61 -8.40 5.93
C ALA A 429 8.49 -7.61 6.91
N THR A 430 9.29 -6.67 6.42
CA THR A 430 10.17 -5.82 7.24
C THR A 430 9.62 -4.41 7.49
N GLY A 431 8.33 -4.19 7.25
CA GLY A 431 7.66 -2.92 7.55
C GLY A 431 7.35 -2.07 6.33
N ALA A 432 7.56 -2.58 5.10
CA ALA A 432 7.18 -1.91 3.85
C ALA A 432 7.85 -0.52 3.66
N HIS A 433 9.15 -0.44 3.92
CA HIS A 433 9.89 0.83 3.87
C HIS A 433 10.07 1.36 2.44
N LEU A 434 10.21 0.48 1.44
CA LEU A 434 10.38 0.87 0.05
C LEU A 434 9.04 1.05 -0.68
N SER A 435 8.00 0.32 -0.27
CA SER A 435 6.69 0.37 -0.93
C SER A 435 5.74 1.41 -0.34
N PHE A 436 5.97 1.89 0.88
CA PHE A 436 5.15 2.94 1.49
C PHE A 436 5.37 4.30 0.82
N ASN A 437 4.29 4.97 0.46
CA ASN A 437 4.29 6.16 -0.41
C ASN A 437 5.02 5.93 -1.74
N GLY A 438 5.15 4.66 -2.16
CA GLY A 438 5.75 4.32 -3.44
C GLY A 438 4.86 4.65 -4.64
N VAL A 439 5.45 4.57 -5.83
CA VAL A 439 4.74 4.84 -7.10
C VAL A 439 3.60 3.84 -7.39
N VAL A 440 3.61 2.66 -6.77
CA VAL A 440 2.55 1.62 -6.88
C VAL A 440 2.31 0.92 -5.54
N GLY A 441 2.68 1.54 -4.44
CA GLY A 441 2.61 0.94 -3.11
C GLY A 441 1.43 1.38 -2.27
N MET A 442 1.57 1.18 -0.96
CA MET A 442 0.69 1.76 0.04
C MET A 442 0.89 3.26 0.10
N ASN A 443 -0.18 3.98 0.41
CA ASN A 443 -0.17 5.43 0.42
C ASN A 443 -0.79 5.99 1.71
N ALA A 444 -0.12 6.97 2.32
CA ALA A 444 -0.57 7.61 3.56
C ALA A 444 -1.90 8.36 3.39
N VAL A 445 -2.13 8.99 2.22
CA VAL A 445 -3.38 9.72 1.93
C VAL A 445 -4.57 8.76 1.86
N VAL A 446 -4.40 7.60 1.20
CA VAL A 446 -5.43 6.55 1.16
C VAL A 446 -5.63 5.91 2.52
N ALA A 447 -4.57 5.82 3.32
CA ALA A 447 -4.59 5.31 4.69
C ALA A 447 -5.24 3.90 4.84
N GLY A 448 -5.17 3.08 3.81
CA GLY A 448 -5.73 1.72 3.84
C GLY A 448 -4.87 0.77 4.68
N ARG A 449 -3.55 0.92 4.60
CA ARG A 449 -2.56 0.12 5.32
C ARG A 449 -1.26 0.91 5.43
N PHE A 450 -0.55 0.81 6.55
CA PHE A 450 0.70 1.54 6.79
C PHE A 450 1.93 0.62 6.88
N TYR A 451 1.75 -0.68 7.04
CA TYR A 451 2.79 -1.70 7.16
C TYR A 451 2.30 -3.05 6.62
N GLY A 452 3.19 -4.00 6.48
CA GLY A 452 2.89 -5.33 5.96
C GLY A 452 2.82 -5.38 4.42
N ILE A 453 2.31 -6.46 3.87
CA ILE A 453 2.21 -6.68 2.42
C ILE A 453 0.88 -6.12 1.92
N SER A 454 0.95 -5.18 0.96
CA SER A 454 -0.24 -4.65 0.29
C SER A 454 -0.76 -5.59 -0.79
N ASN A 455 -2.01 -5.42 -1.22
CA ASN A 455 -2.59 -6.18 -2.33
C ASN A 455 -1.74 -6.07 -3.61
N THR A 456 -1.19 -4.89 -3.90
CA THR A 456 -0.29 -4.68 -5.05
C THR A 456 1.02 -5.45 -4.89
N ALA A 457 1.64 -5.39 -3.70
CA ALA A 457 2.86 -6.12 -3.38
C ALA A 457 2.64 -7.63 -3.52
N PHE A 458 1.54 -8.15 -2.95
CA PHE A 458 1.14 -9.55 -3.07
C PHE A 458 0.93 -9.96 -4.53
N ALA A 459 0.21 -9.17 -5.32
CA ALA A 459 -0.07 -9.49 -6.72
C ALA A 459 1.20 -9.59 -7.57
N LEU A 460 2.13 -8.64 -7.41
CA LEU A 460 3.42 -8.64 -8.10
C LEU A 460 4.31 -9.80 -7.64
N ALA A 461 4.44 -10.00 -6.34
CA ALA A 461 5.23 -11.09 -5.77
C ALA A 461 4.65 -12.46 -6.12
N GLY A 462 3.34 -12.65 -5.93
CA GLY A 462 2.63 -13.90 -6.21
C GLY A 462 2.67 -14.31 -7.69
N GLY A 463 2.50 -13.33 -8.60
CA GLY A 463 2.62 -13.55 -10.04
C GLY A 463 4.01 -14.06 -10.42
N ALA A 464 5.07 -13.41 -9.94
CA ALA A 464 6.45 -13.83 -10.14
C ALA A 464 6.74 -15.20 -9.49
N LEU A 465 6.26 -15.42 -8.26
CA LEU A 465 6.44 -16.65 -7.50
C LEU A 465 5.89 -17.88 -8.24
N MET A 466 4.69 -17.79 -8.82
CA MET A 466 4.09 -18.92 -9.55
C MET A 466 4.95 -19.33 -10.75
N VAL A 467 5.54 -18.36 -11.45
CA VAL A 467 6.45 -18.63 -12.56
C VAL A 467 7.73 -19.29 -12.06
N ILE A 468 8.35 -18.76 -11.00
CA ILE A 468 9.58 -19.30 -10.41
C ILE A 468 9.37 -20.74 -9.96
N ILE A 469 8.33 -20.98 -9.13
CA ILE A 469 8.07 -22.33 -8.57
C ILE A 469 7.80 -23.31 -9.71
N ALA A 470 6.99 -22.94 -10.72
CA ALA A 470 6.71 -23.84 -11.84
C ALA A 470 7.97 -24.26 -12.60
N VAL A 471 8.88 -23.31 -12.86
CA VAL A 471 10.15 -23.58 -13.57
C VAL A 471 11.09 -24.43 -12.73
N VAL A 472 11.28 -24.08 -11.44
CA VAL A 472 12.23 -24.78 -10.55
C VAL A 472 11.71 -26.17 -10.19
N ALA A 473 10.40 -26.30 -9.91
CA ALA A 473 9.79 -27.59 -9.55
C ALA A 473 9.76 -28.57 -10.75
N ASP A 474 9.51 -28.08 -11.99
CA ASP A 474 9.60 -28.89 -13.19
C ASP A 474 11.04 -29.42 -13.41
N GLU A 475 12.04 -28.56 -13.29
CA GLU A 475 13.45 -28.95 -13.42
C GLU A 475 13.89 -29.93 -12.32
N ALA A 476 13.47 -29.70 -11.07
CA ALA A 476 13.76 -30.60 -9.94
C ALA A 476 13.05 -31.95 -10.10
N GLY A 477 11.79 -31.94 -10.54
CA GLY A 477 10.97 -33.13 -10.76
C GLY A 477 11.49 -34.04 -11.85
N ARG A 478 12.21 -33.49 -12.85
CA ARG A 478 12.93 -34.26 -13.88
C ARG A 478 14.09 -35.08 -13.32
N ARG A 479 14.70 -34.64 -12.23
CA ARG A 479 15.76 -35.37 -11.54
C ARG A 479 15.19 -36.48 -10.66
N ARG A 480 14.21 -36.11 -9.80
CA ARG A 480 13.43 -37.03 -8.97
C ARG A 480 12.03 -36.46 -8.79
N ARG A 481 11.01 -37.24 -9.13
CA ARG A 481 9.59 -36.81 -9.12
C ARG A 481 9.16 -36.20 -7.80
N ILE A 482 9.66 -36.71 -6.67
CA ILE A 482 9.34 -36.20 -5.33
C ILE A 482 9.86 -34.77 -5.05
N LEU A 483 10.89 -34.31 -5.78
CA LEU A 483 11.44 -32.98 -5.57
C LEU A 483 10.51 -31.87 -6.06
N ALA A 484 9.60 -32.16 -6.99
CA ALA A 484 8.66 -31.16 -7.48
C ALA A 484 7.72 -30.65 -6.34
N PRO A 485 6.96 -31.52 -5.64
CA PRO A 485 6.13 -31.06 -4.53
C PRO A 485 6.95 -30.50 -3.34
N VAL A 486 8.16 -31.00 -3.11
CA VAL A 486 9.06 -30.44 -2.08
C VAL A 486 9.43 -28.98 -2.40
N VAL A 487 9.82 -28.68 -3.64
CA VAL A 487 10.11 -27.29 -4.06
C VAL A 487 8.88 -26.40 -3.89
N VAL A 488 7.70 -26.88 -4.27
CA VAL A 488 6.44 -26.12 -4.10
C VAL A 488 6.18 -25.86 -2.61
N ALA A 489 6.32 -26.90 -1.76
CA ALA A 489 6.07 -26.76 -0.33
C ALA A 489 7.07 -25.80 0.35
N VAL A 490 8.36 -25.88 -0.01
CA VAL A 490 9.38 -25.02 0.60
C VAL A 490 9.23 -23.57 0.14
N LEU A 491 9.26 -23.31 -1.17
CA LEU A 491 9.18 -21.93 -1.67
C LEU A 491 7.81 -21.30 -1.42
N GLY A 492 6.75 -22.08 -1.61
CA GLY A 492 5.38 -21.63 -1.33
C GLY A 492 5.11 -21.44 0.14
N GLY A 493 5.64 -22.32 1.01
CA GLY A 493 5.53 -22.23 2.46
C GLY A 493 6.27 -21.01 3.02
N VAL A 494 7.49 -20.74 2.56
CA VAL A 494 8.23 -19.51 2.94
C VAL A 494 7.46 -18.27 2.53
N ALA A 495 6.95 -18.22 1.28
CA ALA A 495 6.17 -17.09 0.82
C ALA A 495 4.87 -16.90 1.64
N LEU A 496 4.18 -18.02 1.97
CA LEU A 496 2.96 -18.00 2.78
C LEU A 496 3.22 -17.46 4.20
N VAL A 497 4.35 -17.81 4.81
CA VAL A 497 4.74 -17.30 6.13
C VAL A 497 5.10 -15.81 6.06
N LEU A 498 5.90 -15.40 5.06
CA LEU A 498 6.27 -13.99 4.90
C LEU A 498 5.04 -13.11 4.64
N ASP A 499 4.06 -13.61 3.89
CA ASP A 499 2.85 -12.90 3.52
C ASP A 499 1.80 -12.88 4.64
N GLY A 500 1.48 -14.05 5.20
CA GLY A 500 0.32 -14.22 6.09
C GLY A 500 0.61 -14.04 7.57
N ALA A 501 1.88 -14.16 8.02
CA ALA A 501 2.17 -14.08 9.45
C ALA A 501 1.91 -12.66 10.01
N PRO A 502 1.18 -12.52 11.14
CA PRO A 502 0.79 -11.23 11.71
C PRO A 502 1.95 -10.30 12.05
N GLN A 503 3.12 -10.87 12.34
CA GLN A 503 4.34 -10.12 12.67
C GLN A 503 5.11 -9.65 11.43
N LEU A 504 4.79 -10.19 10.25
CA LEU A 504 5.49 -9.96 8.98
C LEU A 504 4.55 -9.25 7.99
N GLY A 505 4.01 -9.99 7.02
CA GLY A 505 3.16 -9.43 5.97
C GLY A 505 1.75 -9.06 6.40
N ALA A 506 1.19 -9.81 7.36
CA ALA A 506 -0.17 -9.63 7.88
C ALA A 506 -1.26 -9.59 6.78
N ASP A 507 -1.04 -10.30 5.65
CA ASP A 507 -1.98 -10.35 4.52
C ASP A 507 -2.78 -11.66 4.49
N VAL A 508 -3.98 -11.61 5.06
CA VAL A 508 -4.91 -12.75 5.08
C VAL A 508 -5.42 -13.10 3.68
N GLY A 509 -5.69 -12.07 2.87
CA GLY A 509 -6.17 -12.22 1.50
C GLY A 509 -5.15 -12.94 0.62
N GLY A 510 -3.87 -12.61 0.81
CA GLY A 510 -2.75 -13.27 0.17
C GLY A 510 -2.65 -14.75 0.57
N ALA A 511 -2.72 -15.06 1.87
CA ALA A 511 -2.70 -16.43 2.36
C ALA A 511 -3.86 -17.28 1.80
N LEU A 512 -5.09 -16.74 1.80
CA LEU A 512 -6.27 -17.37 1.21
C LEU A 512 -6.11 -17.63 -0.30
N THR A 513 -5.35 -16.80 -0.99
CA THR A 513 -5.12 -16.87 -2.43
C THR A 513 -3.98 -17.83 -2.79
N LEU A 514 -2.90 -17.81 -1.99
CA LEU A 514 -1.67 -18.54 -2.29
C LEU A 514 -1.85 -20.05 -2.17
N VAL A 515 -2.53 -20.54 -1.12
CA VAL A 515 -2.69 -21.97 -0.87
C VAL A 515 -3.39 -22.70 -2.03
N PRO A 516 -4.56 -22.26 -2.54
CA PRO A 516 -5.21 -22.91 -3.69
C PRO A 516 -4.34 -22.91 -4.96
N ALA A 517 -3.59 -21.81 -5.19
CA ALA A 517 -2.71 -21.69 -6.35
C ALA A 517 -1.54 -22.68 -6.28
N LEU A 518 -0.91 -22.85 -5.12
CA LEU A 518 0.17 -23.82 -4.90
C LEU A 518 -0.32 -25.26 -5.04
N VAL A 519 -1.51 -25.57 -4.54
CA VAL A 519 -2.12 -26.90 -4.72
C VAL A 519 -2.44 -27.16 -6.18
N ALA A 520 -3.00 -26.19 -6.91
CA ALA A 520 -3.26 -26.32 -8.33
C ALA A 520 -1.98 -26.55 -9.14
N LEU A 521 -0.89 -25.86 -8.78
CA LEU A 521 0.43 -26.05 -9.38
C LEU A 521 0.97 -27.47 -9.13
N THR A 522 0.95 -27.91 -7.87
CA THR A 522 1.38 -29.27 -7.47
C THR A 522 0.60 -30.34 -8.21
N ALA A 523 -0.72 -30.19 -8.30
CA ALA A 523 -1.58 -31.16 -8.97
C ALA A 523 -1.20 -31.36 -10.43
N VAL A 524 -0.86 -30.28 -11.15
CA VAL A 524 -0.39 -30.40 -12.54
C VAL A 524 0.96 -31.10 -12.63
N LEU A 525 1.92 -30.72 -11.78
CA LEU A 525 3.26 -31.32 -11.77
C LEU A 525 3.22 -32.82 -11.43
N MET A 526 2.29 -33.23 -10.56
CA MET A 526 2.12 -34.63 -10.15
C MET A 526 1.15 -35.42 -11.06
N GLY A 527 0.48 -34.76 -12.01
CA GLY A 527 -0.51 -35.38 -12.87
C GLY A 527 -1.84 -35.72 -12.17
N TRP A 528 -2.14 -35.04 -11.06
CA TRP A 528 -3.37 -35.26 -10.31
C TRP A 528 -4.56 -34.56 -10.97
N ARG A 529 -5.72 -35.24 -10.91
CA ARG A 529 -7.00 -34.62 -11.27
C ARG A 529 -7.63 -34.04 -10.01
N LEU A 530 -7.84 -32.70 -10.01
CA LEU A 530 -8.56 -32.02 -8.94
C LEU A 530 -10.06 -32.15 -9.22
N ASP A 531 -10.73 -33.07 -8.53
CA ASP A 531 -12.18 -33.16 -8.46
C ASP A 531 -12.75 -32.29 -7.33
N TRP A 532 -14.06 -32.17 -7.20
CA TRP A 532 -14.71 -31.31 -6.20
C TRP A 532 -14.32 -31.68 -4.74
N ARG A 533 -14.12 -33.01 -4.48
CA ARG A 533 -13.71 -33.48 -3.12
C ARG A 533 -12.32 -32.97 -2.75
N ARG A 534 -11.39 -32.99 -3.68
CA ARG A 534 -10.04 -32.46 -3.48
C ARG A 534 -10.05 -30.95 -3.31
N TRP A 535 -10.93 -30.25 -4.04
CA TRP A 535 -11.14 -28.82 -3.82
C TRP A 535 -11.73 -28.52 -2.44
N LEU A 536 -12.60 -29.37 -1.87
CA LEU A 536 -13.03 -29.24 -0.47
C LEU A 536 -11.87 -29.41 0.52
N VAL A 537 -10.96 -30.36 0.27
CA VAL A 537 -9.75 -30.52 1.08
C VAL A 537 -8.85 -29.28 0.97
N VAL A 538 -8.69 -28.74 -0.24
CA VAL A 538 -7.92 -27.47 -0.45
C VAL A 538 -8.57 -26.33 0.34
N GLY A 539 -9.89 -26.20 0.27
CA GLY A 539 -10.63 -25.22 1.07
C GLY A 539 -10.40 -25.41 2.57
N GLY A 540 -10.48 -26.64 3.06
CA GLY A 540 -10.22 -26.98 4.45
C GLY A 540 -8.78 -26.61 4.91
N VAL A 541 -7.78 -26.95 4.09
CA VAL A 541 -6.37 -26.59 4.37
C VAL A 541 -6.18 -25.07 4.36
N THR A 542 -6.80 -24.38 3.41
CA THR A 542 -6.76 -22.90 3.35
C THR A 542 -7.38 -22.27 4.59
N CYS A 543 -8.59 -22.71 4.96
CA CYS A 543 -9.26 -22.26 6.18
C CYS A 543 -8.43 -22.57 7.44
N GLY A 544 -7.80 -23.75 7.51
CA GLY A 544 -6.92 -24.15 8.60
C GLY A 544 -5.68 -23.26 8.72
N ALA A 545 -5.06 -22.90 7.60
CA ALA A 545 -3.91 -22.00 7.59
C ALA A 545 -4.30 -20.58 8.10
N VAL A 546 -5.42 -20.04 7.63
CA VAL A 546 -5.94 -18.75 8.08
C VAL A 546 -6.35 -18.80 9.56
N ALA A 547 -7.02 -19.87 9.99
CA ALA A 547 -7.36 -20.05 11.39
C ALA A 547 -6.11 -20.14 12.28
N GLY A 548 -5.02 -20.78 11.81
CA GLY A 548 -3.74 -20.80 12.50
C GLY A 548 -3.14 -19.39 12.67
N PHE A 549 -3.13 -18.57 11.62
CA PHE A 549 -2.69 -17.17 11.72
C PHE A 549 -3.59 -16.35 12.64
N ALA A 550 -4.91 -16.57 12.57
CA ALA A 550 -5.89 -15.90 13.44
C ALA A 550 -5.65 -16.26 14.91
N ALA A 551 -5.39 -17.53 15.22
CA ALA A 551 -5.08 -17.98 16.58
C ALA A 551 -3.78 -17.36 17.11
N LEU A 552 -2.74 -17.29 16.28
CA LEU A 552 -1.49 -16.61 16.63
C LEU A 552 -1.70 -15.12 16.91
N ASP A 553 -2.57 -14.46 16.15
CA ASP A 553 -2.87 -13.04 16.31
C ASP A 553 -3.77 -12.78 17.55
N LEU A 554 -4.75 -13.67 17.82
CA LEU A 554 -5.57 -13.62 19.04
C LEU A 554 -4.76 -13.83 20.33
N ALA A 555 -3.68 -14.59 20.26
CA ALA A 555 -2.77 -14.78 21.40
C ALA A 555 -1.95 -13.52 21.76
N ARG A 556 -2.00 -12.47 20.93
CA ARG A 556 -1.34 -11.19 21.19
C ARG A 556 -2.19 -10.30 22.10
N PRO A 557 -1.58 -9.39 22.88
CA PRO A 557 -2.32 -8.37 23.62
C PRO A 557 -3.24 -7.56 22.69
N ASP A 558 -4.40 -7.15 23.17
CA ASP A 558 -5.45 -6.47 22.37
C ASP A 558 -4.93 -5.27 21.56
N GLY A 559 -4.07 -4.44 22.14
CA GLY A 559 -3.43 -3.31 21.48
C GLY A 559 -2.41 -3.67 20.38
N GLN A 560 -2.04 -4.94 20.22
CA GLN A 560 -1.10 -5.42 19.21
C GLN A 560 -1.75 -6.33 18.16
N ARG A 561 -3.05 -6.62 18.28
CA ARG A 561 -3.80 -7.44 17.31
C ARG A 561 -3.94 -6.74 15.99
N THR A 562 -3.71 -7.48 14.92
CA THR A 562 -3.94 -6.99 13.55
C THR A 562 -5.45 -7.03 13.19
N HIS A 563 -5.78 -6.63 11.97
CA HIS A 563 -7.14 -6.77 11.44
C HIS A 563 -7.65 -8.21 11.45
N LEU A 564 -6.76 -9.23 11.36
CA LEU A 564 -7.15 -10.63 11.40
C LEU A 564 -7.61 -11.05 12.80
N GLY A 565 -6.87 -10.71 13.84
CA GLY A 565 -7.25 -11.00 15.22
C GLY A 565 -8.56 -10.31 15.60
N ARG A 566 -8.73 -9.04 15.21
CA ARG A 566 -9.99 -8.32 15.40
C ARG A 566 -11.16 -8.96 14.65
N PHE A 567 -10.96 -9.39 13.40
CA PHE A 567 -12.00 -10.12 12.66
C PHE A 567 -12.32 -11.48 13.29
N ALA A 568 -11.29 -12.21 13.75
CA ALA A 568 -11.48 -13.47 14.46
C ALA A 568 -12.29 -13.27 15.76
N GLN A 569 -12.04 -12.18 16.50
CA GLN A 569 -12.84 -11.79 17.66
C GLN A 569 -14.30 -11.54 17.24
N GLN A 570 -14.54 -10.79 16.14
CA GLN A 570 -15.90 -10.56 15.62
C GLN A 570 -16.62 -11.85 15.23
N VAL A 571 -15.88 -12.88 14.75
CA VAL A 571 -16.45 -14.20 14.47
C VAL A 571 -16.89 -14.89 15.76
N LEU A 572 -16.06 -14.82 16.81
CA LEU A 572 -16.37 -15.38 18.13
C LEU A 572 -17.57 -14.67 18.79
N ASP A 573 -17.64 -13.36 18.63
CA ASP A 573 -18.73 -12.51 19.17
C ASP A 573 -20.00 -12.52 18.31
N GLY A 574 -20.00 -13.22 17.16
CA GLY A 574 -21.15 -13.34 16.25
C GLY A 574 -21.41 -12.13 15.36
N SER A 575 -20.57 -11.08 15.39
CA SER A 575 -20.77 -9.81 14.65
C SER A 575 -20.13 -9.81 13.24
N ALA A 576 -19.42 -10.85 12.85
CA ALA A 576 -18.68 -10.95 11.58
C ALA A 576 -19.56 -10.83 10.32
N MET A 577 -20.84 -11.26 10.38
CA MET A 577 -21.73 -11.24 9.22
C MET A 577 -21.96 -9.85 8.65
N ALA A 578 -22.06 -8.82 9.50
CA ALA A 578 -22.20 -7.44 9.06
C ALA A 578 -20.95 -6.96 8.28
N THR A 579 -19.76 -7.36 8.73
CA THR A 579 -18.49 -7.06 8.05
C THR A 579 -18.42 -7.74 6.69
N LEU A 580 -18.86 -9.01 6.56
CA LEU A 580 -18.89 -9.74 5.29
C LEU A 580 -19.89 -9.13 4.30
N LEU A 581 -21.10 -8.78 4.74
CA LEU A 581 -22.12 -8.14 3.90
C LEU A 581 -21.65 -6.76 3.40
N ARG A 582 -20.99 -5.97 4.24
CA ARG A 582 -20.42 -4.68 3.86
C ARG A 582 -19.35 -4.85 2.78
N LYS A 583 -18.43 -5.82 2.92
CA LYS A 583 -17.41 -6.13 1.91
C LYS A 583 -18.03 -6.59 0.59
N ALA A 584 -19.06 -7.43 0.64
CA ALA A 584 -19.79 -7.87 -0.55
C ALA A 584 -20.47 -6.70 -1.26
N ARG A 585 -21.10 -5.78 -0.51
CA ARG A 585 -21.70 -4.56 -1.08
C ARG A 585 -20.63 -3.64 -1.66
N ALA A 586 -19.50 -3.45 -1.01
CA ALA A 586 -18.40 -2.65 -1.52
C ALA A 586 -17.81 -3.20 -2.84
N LEU A 587 -17.77 -4.53 -3.00
CA LEU A 587 -17.30 -5.17 -4.22
C LEU A 587 -18.27 -4.96 -5.40
N VAL A 588 -19.56 -5.01 -5.17
CA VAL A 588 -20.61 -4.96 -6.22
C VAL A 588 -21.16 -3.54 -6.41
N GLY A 589 -21.23 -2.78 -5.34
CA GLY A 589 -21.84 -1.43 -5.31
C GLY A 589 -21.38 -0.48 -6.42
N PRO A 590 -20.06 -0.28 -6.64
CA PRO A 590 -19.58 0.62 -7.68
C PRO A 590 -20.11 0.31 -9.09
N PHE A 591 -20.32 -0.98 -9.40
CA PHE A 591 -20.84 -1.40 -10.71
C PHE A 591 -22.35 -1.21 -10.84
N LEU A 592 -23.08 -1.15 -9.72
CA LEU A 592 -24.52 -0.93 -9.70
C LEU A 592 -24.88 0.57 -9.64
N THR A 593 -24.02 1.38 -8.99
CA THR A 593 -24.33 2.79 -8.72
C THR A 593 -23.60 3.77 -9.65
N TYR A 594 -22.53 3.34 -10.33
CA TYR A 594 -21.71 4.19 -11.20
C TYR A 594 -21.58 3.60 -12.62
N PRO A 595 -22.43 4.04 -13.58
CA PRO A 595 -22.45 3.49 -14.94
C PRO A 595 -21.09 3.42 -15.65
N PRO A 596 -20.16 4.39 -15.50
CA PRO A 596 -18.83 4.25 -16.10
C PRO A 596 -18.04 3.06 -15.59
N ALA A 597 -18.16 2.68 -14.31
CA ALA A 597 -17.49 1.51 -13.77
C ALA A 597 -18.04 0.21 -14.38
N LEU A 598 -19.36 0.12 -14.56
CA LEU A 598 -19.99 -0.99 -15.26
C LEU A 598 -19.52 -1.09 -16.72
N LEU A 599 -19.44 0.05 -17.42
CA LEU A 599 -18.94 0.09 -18.80
C LEU A 599 -17.49 -0.41 -18.89
N VAL A 600 -16.61 0.04 -18.00
CA VAL A 600 -15.21 -0.44 -17.93
C VAL A 600 -15.16 -1.95 -17.66
N LEU A 601 -16.01 -2.47 -16.77
CA LEU A 601 -16.11 -3.91 -16.51
C LEU A 601 -16.54 -4.68 -17.76
N LEU A 602 -17.58 -4.22 -18.47
CA LEU A 602 -18.05 -4.84 -19.69
C LEU A 602 -17.01 -4.83 -20.81
N ILE A 603 -16.29 -3.73 -20.97
CA ILE A 603 -15.17 -3.63 -21.93
C ILE A 603 -14.07 -4.64 -21.55
N ALA A 604 -13.70 -4.72 -20.27
CA ALA A 604 -12.71 -5.68 -19.80
C ALA A 604 -13.13 -7.13 -20.05
N LEU A 605 -14.39 -7.46 -19.78
CA LEU A 605 -14.95 -8.81 -20.05
C LEU A 605 -14.98 -9.12 -21.55
N ALA A 606 -15.37 -8.16 -22.40
CA ALA A 606 -15.35 -8.30 -23.84
C ALA A 606 -13.91 -8.50 -24.36
N ALA A 607 -12.96 -7.75 -23.86
CA ALA A 607 -11.53 -7.91 -24.19
C ALA A 607 -11.01 -9.30 -23.78
N LEU A 608 -11.36 -9.78 -22.60
CA LEU A 608 -11.00 -11.12 -22.13
C LEU A 608 -11.61 -12.21 -23.01
N ALA A 609 -12.88 -12.06 -23.41
CA ALA A 609 -13.55 -12.98 -24.34
C ALA A 609 -12.88 -12.97 -25.72
N ALA A 610 -12.54 -11.78 -26.26
CA ALA A 610 -11.83 -11.66 -27.53
C ALA A 610 -10.43 -12.33 -27.49
N VAL A 611 -9.68 -12.14 -26.41
CA VAL A 611 -8.39 -12.80 -26.18
C VAL A 611 -8.55 -14.31 -26.08
N ALA A 612 -9.57 -14.81 -25.35
CA ALA A 612 -9.86 -16.23 -25.22
C ALA A 612 -10.21 -16.87 -26.58
N LEU A 613 -11.04 -16.20 -27.38
CA LEU A 613 -11.40 -16.62 -28.75
C LEU A 613 -10.16 -16.65 -29.64
N TRP A 614 -9.33 -15.59 -29.58
CA TRP A 614 -8.07 -15.52 -30.34
C TRP A 614 -7.12 -16.66 -29.95
N ILE A 615 -6.92 -16.93 -28.68
CA ILE A 615 -6.13 -18.07 -28.19
C ILE A 615 -6.72 -19.39 -28.71
N GLY A 616 -8.05 -19.54 -28.69
CA GLY A 616 -8.75 -20.71 -29.21
C GLY A 616 -8.47 -20.92 -30.71
N MET A 617 -8.54 -19.85 -31.52
CA MET A 617 -8.18 -19.90 -32.93
C MET A 617 -6.72 -20.29 -33.14
N GLN A 618 -5.78 -19.66 -32.41
CA GLN A 618 -4.36 -19.99 -32.52
C GLN A 618 -4.07 -21.45 -32.17
N ARG A 619 -4.74 -22.00 -31.15
CA ARG A 619 -4.63 -23.45 -30.82
C ARG A 619 -5.15 -24.35 -31.90
N ARG A 620 -6.27 -24.01 -32.58
CA ARG A 620 -6.82 -24.78 -33.72
C ARG A 620 -5.81 -24.76 -34.88
N GLN A 621 -5.30 -23.58 -35.26
CA GLN A 621 -4.27 -23.41 -36.31
C GLN A 621 -2.99 -24.17 -35.98
N TRP A 622 -2.57 -24.17 -34.70
CA TRP A 622 -1.39 -24.92 -34.26
C TRP A 622 -1.57 -26.41 -34.43
N ARG A 623 -2.73 -26.96 -34.04
CA ARG A 623 -3.07 -28.39 -34.22
C ARG A 623 -3.19 -28.79 -35.69
N ALA A 624 -3.63 -27.86 -36.53
CA ALA A 624 -3.73 -28.07 -37.98
C ALA A 624 -2.39 -27.86 -38.73
N GLY A 625 -1.31 -27.52 -38.04
CA GLY A 625 -0.01 -27.24 -38.67
C GLY A 625 0.02 -25.94 -39.47
N THR A 626 -1.04 -25.13 -39.46
CA THR A 626 -1.17 -23.87 -40.22
C THR A 626 -0.82 -22.62 -39.44
N SER A 627 -0.32 -22.79 -38.20
CA SER A 627 0.00 -21.66 -37.34
C SER A 627 1.17 -20.83 -37.88
N ARG A 628 0.96 -19.51 -37.97
CA ARG A 628 2.02 -18.54 -38.33
C ARG A 628 3.18 -18.48 -37.32
N TYR A 629 3.02 -19.08 -36.14
CA TYR A 629 4.06 -19.20 -35.11
C TYR A 629 4.82 -20.53 -35.20
N GLY A 630 4.50 -21.44 -36.14
CA GLY A 630 5.11 -22.76 -36.24
C GLY A 630 6.64 -22.75 -36.35
N TRP A 631 7.21 -21.73 -36.99
CA TRP A 631 8.66 -21.55 -37.10
C TRP A 631 9.39 -21.42 -35.77
N LEU A 632 8.71 -20.94 -34.71
CA LEU A 632 9.30 -20.75 -33.37
C LEU A 632 9.80 -22.06 -32.77
N VAL A 633 9.19 -23.22 -33.09
CA VAL A 633 9.54 -24.53 -32.53
C VAL A 633 11.00 -24.91 -32.88
N ARG A 634 11.54 -24.40 -34.00
CA ARG A 634 12.93 -24.61 -34.38
C ARG A 634 13.90 -23.83 -33.49
N HIS A 635 13.48 -22.71 -32.89
CA HIS A 635 14.30 -21.77 -32.12
C HIS A 635 14.11 -21.87 -30.63
N VAL A 636 12.90 -22.24 -30.16
CA VAL A 636 12.53 -22.27 -28.76
C VAL A 636 11.69 -23.54 -28.47
N GLU A 637 11.68 -23.95 -27.19
CA GLU A 637 10.88 -25.09 -26.73
C GLU A 637 9.45 -24.64 -26.42
N LEU A 638 8.49 -24.94 -27.33
CA LEU A 638 7.09 -24.54 -27.19
C LEU A 638 6.14 -25.71 -27.32
N PRO A 639 5.16 -25.85 -26.39
CA PRO A 639 5.09 -25.14 -25.11
C PRO A 639 6.18 -25.62 -24.16
N PRO A 640 6.75 -24.73 -23.31
CA PRO A 640 7.72 -25.19 -22.33
C PRO A 640 7.07 -26.11 -21.30
N PRO A 641 7.76 -27.17 -20.80
CA PRO A 641 7.17 -28.21 -19.94
C PRO A 641 6.54 -27.69 -18.66
N TRP A 642 7.10 -26.66 -18.05
CA TRP A 642 6.58 -26.00 -16.83
C TRP A 642 5.32 -25.17 -17.07
N TRP A 643 5.00 -24.80 -18.32
CA TRP A 643 3.90 -23.87 -18.66
C TRP A 643 2.50 -24.35 -18.23
N PRO A 644 2.10 -25.63 -18.40
CA PRO A 644 0.79 -26.08 -17.95
C PRO A 644 0.57 -25.88 -16.46
N ALA A 645 1.62 -26.08 -15.64
CA ALA A 645 1.57 -25.88 -14.19
C ALA A 645 1.49 -24.39 -13.84
N ALA A 646 2.38 -23.56 -14.40
CA ALA A 646 2.37 -22.11 -14.19
C ALA A 646 1.03 -21.50 -14.59
N ARG A 647 0.52 -21.84 -15.78
CA ARG A 647 -0.76 -21.31 -16.27
C ARG A 647 -1.92 -21.63 -15.34
N ARG A 648 -2.03 -22.88 -14.86
CA ARG A 648 -3.14 -23.26 -13.97
C ARG A 648 -3.02 -22.56 -12.62
N ALA A 649 -1.82 -22.48 -12.06
CA ALA A 649 -1.55 -21.76 -10.83
C ALA A 649 -1.88 -20.27 -10.95
N LEU A 650 -1.45 -19.60 -12.03
CA LEU A 650 -1.76 -18.21 -12.29
C LEU A 650 -3.26 -17.94 -12.47
N VAL A 651 -3.99 -18.82 -13.14
CA VAL A 651 -5.45 -18.71 -13.27
C VAL A 651 -6.12 -18.81 -11.91
N VAL A 652 -5.74 -19.79 -11.08
CA VAL A 652 -6.30 -19.94 -9.73
C VAL A 652 -5.91 -18.77 -8.84
N LEU A 653 -4.64 -18.37 -8.85
CA LEU A 653 -4.14 -17.19 -8.11
C LEU A 653 -4.97 -15.96 -8.46
N THR A 654 -5.13 -15.67 -9.75
CA THR A 654 -5.86 -14.49 -10.22
C THR A 654 -7.34 -14.55 -9.85
N ALA A 655 -8.00 -15.69 -10.07
CA ALA A 655 -9.41 -15.84 -9.77
C ALA A 655 -9.70 -15.65 -8.27
N VAL A 656 -8.91 -16.30 -7.41
CA VAL A 656 -9.08 -16.17 -5.95
C VAL A 656 -8.70 -14.77 -5.48
N ALA A 657 -7.60 -14.18 -5.98
CA ALA A 657 -7.19 -12.83 -5.64
C ALA A 657 -8.28 -11.79 -5.94
N VAL A 658 -8.89 -11.86 -7.12
CA VAL A 658 -9.98 -10.96 -7.54
C VAL A 658 -11.22 -11.11 -6.64
N LEU A 659 -11.53 -12.33 -6.18
CA LEU A 659 -12.70 -12.60 -5.36
C LEU A 659 -12.52 -12.28 -3.88
N VAL A 660 -11.31 -12.45 -3.35
CA VAL A 660 -11.03 -12.34 -1.91
C VAL A 660 -10.56 -10.95 -1.50
N ASN A 661 -9.78 -10.28 -2.38
CA ASN A 661 -9.20 -8.99 -2.07
C ASN A 661 -10.13 -7.84 -2.48
N ASP A 662 -10.14 -6.79 -1.68
CA ASP A 662 -10.90 -5.55 -1.91
C ASP A 662 -10.43 -4.75 -3.15
N SER A 663 -9.20 -4.98 -3.62
CA SER A 663 -8.68 -4.42 -4.88
C SER A 663 -9.27 -5.07 -6.15
N GLY A 664 -9.95 -6.19 -6.05
CA GLY A 664 -10.71 -6.82 -7.14
C GLY A 664 -9.89 -7.03 -8.42
N VAL A 665 -10.43 -6.58 -9.56
CA VAL A 665 -9.86 -6.80 -10.90
C VAL A 665 -8.45 -6.22 -11.08
N ILE A 666 -8.07 -5.19 -10.32
CA ILE A 666 -6.73 -4.58 -10.39
C ILE A 666 -5.65 -5.60 -10.05
N MET A 667 -5.93 -6.57 -9.16
CA MET A 667 -5.03 -7.67 -8.83
C MET A 667 -4.60 -8.46 -10.07
N ALA A 668 -5.53 -8.72 -10.99
CA ALA A 668 -5.22 -9.44 -12.23
C ALA A 668 -4.20 -8.69 -13.10
N GLY A 669 -4.30 -7.36 -13.15
CA GLY A 669 -3.36 -6.51 -13.86
C GLY A 669 -1.93 -6.62 -13.31
N PHE A 670 -1.75 -6.54 -12.00
CA PHE A 670 -0.42 -6.66 -11.37
C PHE A 670 0.16 -8.07 -11.44
N ILE A 671 -0.67 -9.12 -11.26
CA ILE A 671 -0.23 -10.51 -11.49
C ILE A 671 0.28 -10.68 -12.92
N LEU A 672 -0.45 -10.14 -13.91
CA LEU A 672 -0.05 -10.16 -15.31
C LEU A 672 1.26 -9.38 -15.54
N ALA A 673 1.39 -8.19 -14.96
CA ALA A 673 2.56 -7.33 -15.10
C ALA A 673 3.86 -7.97 -14.61
N ALA A 674 3.79 -8.80 -13.57
CA ALA A 674 4.95 -9.53 -13.07
C ALA A 674 5.15 -10.89 -13.79
N ALA A 675 4.08 -11.67 -13.97
CA ALA A 675 4.18 -13.04 -14.46
C ALA A 675 4.44 -13.12 -15.97
N ALA A 676 3.76 -12.30 -16.80
CA ALA A 676 3.80 -12.47 -18.24
C ALA A 676 5.19 -12.13 -18.85
N PRO A 677 5.84 -10.99 -18.51
CA PRO A 677 7.18 -10.70 -19.02
C PRO A 677 8.21 -11.73 -18.58
N ALA A 678 8.19 -12.15 -17.31
CA ALA A 678 9.08 -13.16 -16.77
C ALA A 678 8.89 -14.52 -17.47
N ALA A 679 7.64 -14.99 -17.60
CA ALA A 679 7.31 -16.23 -18.28
C ALA A 679 7.76 -16.22 -19.76
N LEU A 680 7.54 -15.11 -20.47
CA LEU A 680 7.98 -14.97 -21.87
C LEU A 680 9.52 -14.94 -21.98
N ALA A 681 10.22 -14.21 -21.09
CA ALA A 681 11.68 -14.19 -21.09
C ALA A 681 12.28 -15.59 -20.93
N ILE A 682 11.65 -16.43 -20.10
CA ILE A 682 12.04 -17.82 -19.85
C ILE A 682 11.63 -18.73 -21.02
N ALA A 683 10.40 -18.60 -21.53
CA ALA A 683 9.87 -19.45 -22.59
C ALA A 683 10.54 -19.22 -23.94
N LEU A 684 10.88 -17.96 -24.26
CA LEU A 684 11.54 -17.61 -25.51
C LEU A 684 13.07 -17.84 -25.48
N ALA A 685 13.60 -18.44 -24.42
CA ALA A 685 15.01 -18.82 -24.38
C ALA A 685 15.37 -19.83 -25.49
N PRO A 686 16.60 -19.79 -25.99
CA PRO A 686 17.05 -20.73 -27.04
C PRO A 686 16.88 -22.19 -26.62
N ARG A 687 16.47 -23.05 -27.58
CA ARG A 687 16.29 -24.48 -27.36
C ARG A 687 17.59 -25.13 -26.89
N ARG A 688 17.49 -26.05 -25.93
CA ARG A 688 18.63 -26.89 -25.51
C ARG A 688 18.93 -27.84 -26.68
N SER A 689 20.10 -27.77 -27.31
CA SER A 689 20.52 -28.78 -28.26
C SER A 689 20.76 -30.06 -27.46
N THR A 690 20.01 -31.11 -27.72
CA THR A 690 20.34 -32.47 -27.32
C THR A 690 21.55 -32.91 -28.15
N SER A 691 22.74 -32.66 -27.64
CA SER A 691 23.96 -33.25 -28.16
C SER A 691 24.03 -34.71 -27.70
N SER A 692 23.34 -35.59 -28.42
CA SER A 692 23.46 -37.03 -28.28
C SER A 692 23.29 -37.71 -29.65
N ALA A 693 23.94 -37.13 -30.67
CA ALA A 693 24.39 -37.91 -31.81
C ALA A 693 25.91 -37.96 -31.69
N GLY A 694 26.41 -39.08 -31.24
CA GLY A 694 27.84 -39.40 -31.36
C GLY A 694 28.29 -39.26 -32.85
N PRO A 695 29.55 -39.04 -33.12
CA PRO A 695 30.06 -38.84 -34.46
C PRO A 695 30.06 -40.12 -35.35
N ASN A 696 29.32 -41.17 -34.96
CA ASN A 696 29.23 -42.44 -35.68
C ASN A 696 27.79 -42.87 -35.90
N ALA A 697 27.03 -42.11 -36.67
CA ALA A 697 25.90 -42.68 -37.40
C ALA A 697 26.44 -43.06 -38.79
N PRO A 698 26.35 -44.33 -39.24
CA PRO A 698 26.74 -44.70 -40.61
C PRO A 698 25.82 -44.00 -41.59
N ASP A 699 26.42 -43.54 -42.69
CA ASP A 699 25.74 -42.92 -43.81
C ASP A 699 24.74 -43.93 -44.41
N PRO A 700 23.46 -43.59 -44.66
CA PRO A 700 22.50 -44.53 -45.21
C PRO A 700 22.69 -44.79 -46.72
N HIS A 701 23.89 -44.54 -47.26
CA HIS A 701 24.20 -44.79 -48.67
C HIS A 701 25.53 -45.56 -48.89
N ASP A 702 25.92 -46.43 -47.93
CA ASP A 702 26.89 -47.51 -48.24
C ASP A 702 26.19 -48.84 -48.25
#